data_9d19067cac043dce538a354115da4fe8
#
_entry.id   9d19067cac043dce538a354115da4fe8
#
_cell.length_a   1.000
_cell.length_b   1.000
_cell.length_c   1.000
_cell.angle_alpha   90.00
_cell.angle_beta   90.00
_cell.angle_gamma   90.00
#
_symmetry.space_group_name_H-M   'P 1'
#
loop_
_entity.id
_entity.type
_entity.pdbx_description
1 polymer ?
#
loop_
_entity_poly.entity_id
_entity_poly.type
_entity_poly.pdbx_seq_one_letter_code
_entity_poly.pdbx_strand_id
1 'polypeptide(L)'
;RALRAEAEQALAELDAEISQAKARGQETAYAEIYPYLAQVAFHSRLAAFWQDRAAEQRQALSLLLAGAREAKRELVAVAQGKAAARVVPPLPDYGKLEIRDGYFRSGADPALIFAMLYNDHSALQRWFANSETGYEGALVAGGDRFNVERQPIWQAYQQYPDTHRVGWDNASALIRDEGSWEVIGPPVIICLESPHTLDAIAKMIEQFEREHAGDRSHLVQNMDFEYAYVCYCERTRQMWARWLERKYADVRKANAIWATTFEGFSSVPMPRPEQAGKNRALWFDWASFNLNRFVNHIKWTGEQVRRWEPRKPLTVGSPYYAFDPAFWTGIDAEELTDSGVTGVVLEENYALDTLMPEYLHALAGHQPVEDFEYHGVLHQILPSFLHGDAAISMWWWNSAMHWTPNEPINEWTTSFPQSYTIPLSDLAKAMRDALDVRRLGREIAALGSAPRPIALLYSKSCMLQQPPKESAEIGTFPYLSSLRGIYNASQAAGLYVGLTTEKKILSGDLAQRKILVLPGAEFVPGPVRDAILDWVDGGGTLIVSPDSLLADEYARPSDTLGKLGLKMVRREPAPLKHGETVVTEYNADELPRMAFTTNGVRLEAVGARQVLECAKTEVSGRFQDGVPAVVRQGRGRGQLYWLAATLEPASWRQFLSMVARQAGLEPELQVTAEAGSTAEYVEYRVTELQGRHLAYLYNNSDREAHLILKTAFAHRGMLDLRSLAPVEGGRLLVPARETAIVEFQ
;
A
#
# COMPACT_ATOMS: atom_id res chain seq x y z
N ARG A 1 -8.49 -34.27 23.93
CA ARG A 1 -7.40 -34.76 24.79
C ARG A 1 -6.40 -35.62 24.01
N ALA A 2 -6.83 -36.62 23.19
CA ALA A 2 -5.89 -37.42 22.39
C ALA A 2 -5.01 -36.56 21.48
N LEU A 3 -5.60 -35.66 20.67
CA LEU A 3 -4.86 -34.76 19.77
C LEU A 3 -3.84 -33.90 20.53
N ARG A 4 -4.18 -33.42 21.72
CA ARG A 4 -3.27 -32.67 22.57
C ARG A 4 -2.05 -33.50 22.98
N ALA A 5 -2.28 -34.74 23.46
CA ALA A 5 -1.18 -35.62 23.84
C ALA A 5 -0.25 -35.94 22.66
N GLU A 6 -0.84 -36.18 21.46
CA GLU A 6 -0.04 -36.38 20.24
C GLU A 6 0.78 -35.13 19.86
N ALA A 7 0.21 -33.95 19.98
CA ALA A 7 0.91 -32.70 19.70
C ALA A 7 2.04 -32.48 20.70
N GLU A 8 1.80 -32.66 22.00
CA GLU A 8 2.81 -32.55 23.06
C GLU A 8 3.97 -33.56 22.84
N GLN A 9 3.65 -34.79 22.45
CA GLN A 9 4.67 -35.77 22.12
C GLN A 9 5.51 -35.38 20.91
N ALA A 10 4.86 -34.94 19.82
CA ALA A 10 5.55 -34.54 18.61
C ALA A 10 6.45 -33.30 18.85
N LEU A 11 6.03 -32.35 19.68
CA LEU A 11 6.82 -31.18 20.09
C LEU A 11 8.04 -31.63 20.93
N ALA A 12 7.89 -32.54 21.90
CA ALA A 12 9.01 -33.04 22.67
C ALA A 12 10.05 -33.80 21.79
N GLU A 13 9.56 -34.54 20.80
CA GLU A 13 10.46 -35.20 19.82
C GLU A 13 11.16 -34.17 18.92
N LEU A 14 10.50 -33.07 18.54
CA LEU A 14 11.09 -31.99 17.78
C LEU A 14 12.15 -31.25 18.61
N ASP A 15 11.87 -30.93 19.87
CA ASP A 15 12.83 -30.26 20.76
C ASP A 15 14.12 -31.07 20.93
N ALA A 16 13.99 -32.39 21.05
CA ALA A 16 15.15 -33.29 21.09
C ALA A 16 15.96 -33.22 19.78
N GLU A 17 15.30 -33.23 18.63
CA GLU A 17 15.97 -33.12 17.33
C GLU A 17 16.59 -31.74 17.10
N ILE A 18 15.93 -30.65 17.50
CA ILE A 18 16.48 -29.29 17.46
C ILE A 18 17.79 -29.23 18.27
N SER A 19 17.80 -29.83 19.48
CA SER A 19 19.00 -29.87 20.31
C SER A 19 20.15 -30.62 19.63
N GLN A 20 19.86 -31.76 19.00
CA GLN A 20 20.83 -32.52 18.22
C GLN A 20 21.30 -31.76 16.97
N ALA A 21 20.39 -31.10 16.25
CA ALA A 21 20.70 -30.28 15.08
C ALA A 21 21.61 -29.11 15.44
N LYS A 22 21.35 -28.41 16.54
CA LYS A 22 22.24 -27.36 17.08
C LYS A 22 23.62 -27.88 17.41
N ALA A 23 23.72 -29.06 18.03
CA ALA A 23 25.00 -29.70 18.33
C ALA A 23 25.78 -30.06 17.07
N ARG A 24 25.11 -30.30 15.95
CA ARG A 24 25.71 -30.52 14.63
C ARG A 24 26.01 -29.21 13.87
N GLY A 25 25.68 -28.04 14.41
CA GLY A 25 25.84 -26.74 13.73
C GLY A 25 24.81 -26.52 12.61
N GLN A 26 23.68 -27.22 12.61
CA GLN A 26 22.61 -27.03 11.63
C GLN A 26 21.74 -25.83 11.96
N GLU A 27 21.17 -25.18 10.92
CA GLU A 27 20.14 -24.15 11.08
C GLU A 27 18.85 -24.76 11.63
N THR A 28 18.25 -24.11 12.63
CA THR A 28 17.08 -24.60 13.33
C THR A 28 15.94 -23.58 13.42
N ALA A 29 16.11 -22.36 12.92
CA ALA A 29 15.16 -21.25 13.11
C ALA A 29 13.74 -21.59 12.62
N TYR A 30 13.60 -22.28 11.49
CA TYR A 30 12.30 -22.73 10.99
C TYR A 30 11.64 -23.79 11.90
N ALA A 31 12.44 -24.68 12.47
CA ALA A 31 11.93 -25.70 13.37
C ALA A 31 11.52 -25.13 14.73
N GLU A 32 12.23 -24.12 15.22
CA GLU A 32 11.96 -23.46 16.50
C GLU A 32 10.62 -22.70 16.53
N ILE A 33 10.02 -22.41 15.38
CA ILE A 33 8.69 -21.80 15.28
C ILE A 33 7.64 -22.60 16.09
N TYR A 34 7.62 -23.91 15.94
CA TYR A 34 6.54 -24.72 16.52
C TYR A 34 6.63 -24.86 18.03
N PRO A 35 7.79 -25.11 18.65
CA PRO A 35 7.93 -25.03 20.10
C PRO A 35 7.54 -23.66 20.67
N TYR A 36 7.92 -22.58 19.99
CA TYR A 36 7.54 -21.23 20.40
C TYR A 36 6.01 -21.02 20.33
N LEU A 37 5.38 -21.39 19.21
CA LEU A 37 3.92 -21.30 19.07
C LEU A 37 3.19 -22.18 20.08
N ALA A 38 3.78 -23.31 20.49
CA ALA A 38 3.22 -24.14 21.53
C ALA A 38 3.22 -23.43 22.90
N GLN A 39 4.29 -22.70 23.23
CA GLN A 39 4.31 -21.87 24.44
C GLN A 39 3.20 -20.81 24.39
N VAL A 40 3.00 -20.14 23.25
CA VAL A 40 1.89 -19.21 23.02
C VAL A 40 0.53 -19.93 23.22
N ALA A 41 0.31 -21.03 22.53
CA ALA A 41 -0.96 -21.77 22.55
C ALA A 41 -1.32 -22.32 23.94
N PHE A 42 -0.33 -22.68 24.74
CA PHE A 42 -0.54 -23.26 26.07
C PHE A 42 -0.44 -22.23 27.20
N HIS A 43 -0.20 -20.96 26.87
CA HIS A 43 -0.21 -19.91 27.87
C HIS A 43 -1.59 -19.82 28.55
N SER A 44 -1.59 -19.64 29.87
CA SER A 44 -2.80 -19.75 30.69
C SER A 44 -3.97 -18.86 30.25
N ARG A 45 -3.68 -17.68 29.73
CA ARG A 45 -4.71 -16.73 29.23
C ARG A 45 -5.25 -17.10 27.87
N LEU A 46 -4.41 -17.53 26.92
CA LEU A 46 -4.87 -18.04 25.65
C LEU A 46 -5.64 -19.35 25.83
N ALA A 47 -5.21 -20.20 26.73
CA ALA A 47 -5.96 -21.39 27.09
C ALA A 47 -7.34 -21.03 27.66
N ALA A 48 -7.45 -19.99 28.48
CA ALA A 48 -8.72 -19.47 29.01
C ALA A 48 -9.58 -18.83 27.90
N PHE A 49 -9.00 -18.04 27.02
CA PHE A 49 -9.67 -17.42 25.88
C PHE A 49 -10.24 -18.47 24.90
N TRP A 50 -9.53 -19.59 24.70
CA TRP A 50 -9.98 -20.67 23.84
C TRP A 50 -10.87 -21.70 24.55
N GLN A 51 -11.19 -21.50 25.83
CA GLN A 51 -11.89 -22.51 26.62
C GLN A 51 -13.22 -22.94 25.99
N ASP A 52 -13.94 -22.01 25.37
CA ASP A 52 -15.21 -22.24 24.68
C ASP A 52 -15.08 -22.36 23.16
N ARG A 53 -13.84 -22.34 22.60
CA ARG A 53 -13.53 -22.36 21.18
C ARG A 53 -12.85 -23.65 20.75
N ALA A 54 -13.58 -24.73 20.83
CA ALA A 54 -13.04 -26.07 20.57
C ALA A 54 -12.59 -26.33 19.12
N ALA A 55 -13.11 -25.56 18.16
CA ALA A 55 -12.71 -25.64 16.75
C ALA A 55 -11.32 -25.04 16.56
N GLU A 56 -11.09 -23.85 17.07
CA GLU A 56 -9.83 -23.13 17.03
C GLU A 56 -8.72 -23.86 17.79
N GLN A 57 -9.05 -24.42 18.95
CA GLN A 57 -8.12 -25.29 19.70
C GLN A 57 -7.70 -26.51 18.88
N ARG A 58 -8.64 -27.18 18.21
CA ARG A 58 -8.32 -28.32 17.35
C ARG A 58 -7.46 -27.92 16.18
N GLN A 59 -7.76 -26.77 15.56
CA GLN A 59 -6.97 -26.22 14.46
C GLN A 59 -5.53 -25.91 14.92
N ALA A 60 -5.37 -25.23 16.05
CA ALA A 60 -4.07 -24.93 16.63
C ALA A 60 -3.27 -26.20 16.96
N LEU A 61 -3.90 -27.18 17.62
CA LEU A 61 -3.23 -28.45 17.93
C LEU A 61 -2.87 -29.24 16.67
N SER A 62 -3.72 -29.25 15.65
CA SER A 62 -3.43 -29.88 14.37
C SER A 62 -2.25 -29.24 13.66
N LEU A 63 -2.18 -27.90 13.68
CA LEU A 63 -1.05 -27.14 13.15
C LEU A 63 0.26 -27.52 13.87
N LEU A 64 0.25 -27.48 15.21
CA LEU A 64 1.44 -27.80 16.01
C LEU A 64 1.91 -29.23 15.76
N LEU A 65 0.98 -30.19 15.70
CA LEU A 65 1.30 -31.58 15.41
C LEU A 65 1.89 -31.79 14.02
N ALA A 66 1.24 -31.25 13.01
CA ALA A 66 1.70 -31.35 11.62
C ALA A 66 3.05 -30.64 11.42
N GLY A 67 3.17 -29.42 11.92
CA GLY A 67 4.37 -28.62 11.81
C GLY A 67 5.56 -29.20 12.56
N ALA A 68 5.35 -29.71 13.78
CA ALA A 68 6.41 -30.35 14.54
C ALA A 68 6.95 -31.62 13.82
N ARG A 69 6.05 -32.43 13.27
CA ARG A 69 6.43 -33.64 12.52
C ARG A 69 7.19 -33.27 11.23
N GLU A 70 6.74 -32.26 10.52
CA GLU A 70 7.40 -31.81 9.28
C GLU A 70 8.79 -31.23 9.56
N ALA A 71 8.88 -30.32 10.52
CA ALA A 71 10.16 -29.70 10.92
C ALA A 71 11.18 -30.75 11.38
N LYS A 72 10.76 -31.76 12.16
CA LYS A 72 11.62 -32.87 12.53
C LYS A 72 12.10 -33.66 11.31
N ARG A 73 11.20 -33.98 10.36
CA ARG A 73 11.59 -34.69 9.13
C ARG A 73 12.61 -33.91 8.33
N GLU A 74 12.41 -32.59 8.20
CA GLU A 74 13.37 -31.72 7.51
C GLU A 74 14.75 -31.74 8.16
N LEU A 75 14.85 -31.52 9.49
CA LEU A 75 16.11 -31.55 10.21
C LEU A 75 16.85 -32.90 10.02
N VAL A 76 16.13 -34.02 10.11
CA VAL A 76 16.67 -35.35 9.88
C VAL A 76 17.14 -35.54 8.44
N ALA A 77 16.37 -35.08 7.45
CA ALA A 77 16.73 -35.17 6.03
C ALA A 77 18.00 -34.35 5.71
N VAL A 78 18.13 -33.16 6.28
CA VAL A 78 19.34 -32.32 6.17
C VAL A 78 20.52 -33.04 6.82
N ALA A 79 20.38 -33.60 8.03
CA ALA A 79 21.44 -34.35 8.70
C ALA A 79 21.92 -35.56 7.91
N GLN A 80 21.04 -36.17 7.13
CA GLN A 80 21.34 -37.32 6.26
C GLN A 80 21.86 -36.94 4.87
N GLY A 81 21.97 -35.63 4.57
CA GLY A 81 22.34 -35.13 3.23
C GLY A 81 21.28 -35.36 2.15
N LYS A 82 20.04 -35.64 2.53
CA LYS A 82 18.91 -35.89 1.63
C LYS A 82 18.16 -34.63 1.26
N ALA A 83 18.35 -33.54 1.99
CA ALA A 83 17.79 -32.22 1.72
C ALA A 83 18.84 -31.13 1.95
N ALA A 84 18.72 -30.02 1.23
CA ALA A 84 19.51 -28.83 1.47
C ALA A 84 19.01 -28.08 2.71
N ALA A 85 19.94 -27.44 3.45
CA ALA A 85 19.56 -26.61 4.59
C ALA A 85 19.12 -25.22 4.13
N ARG A 86 18.04 -24.73 4.72
CA ARG A 86 17.58 -23.34 4.55
C ARG A 86 18.35 -22.43 5.51
N VAL A 87 19.56 -22.02 5.12
CA VAL A 87 20.45 -21.21 5.97
C VAL A 87 19.94 -19.78 6.04
N VAL A 88 19.63 -19.30 7.24
CA VAL A 88 19.14 -17.96 7.50
C VAL A 88 20.30 -17.08 7.97
N PRO A 89 20.59 -15.96 7.28
CA PRO A 89 21.61 -15.04 7.76
C PRO A 89 21.18 -14.39 9.09
N PRO A 90 22.14 -13.94 9.93
CA PRO A 90 21.80 -13.18 11.12
C PRO A 90 21.09 -11.87 10.76
N LEU A 91 20.42 -11.27 11.74
CA LEU A 91 19.91 -9.91 11.58
C LEU A 91 21.06 -8.95 11.26
N PRO A 92 20.86 -7.99 10.36
CA PRO A 92 21.92 -7.05 10.01
C PRO A 92 22.28 -6.13 11.17
N ASP A 93 23.49 -5.59 11.13
CA ASP A 93 23.89 -4.48 12.00
C ASP A 93 23.29 -3.18 11.45
N TYR A 94 22.20 -2.74 12.02
CA TYR A 94 21.43 -1.57 11.55
C TYR A 94 22.26 -0.29 11.49
N GLY A 95 23.22 -0.12 12.40
CA GLY A 95 24.11 1.04 12.41
C GLY A 95 25.08 1.11 11.23
N LYS A 96 25.15 0.04 10.43
CA LYS A 96 26.03 -0.07 9.26
C LYS A 96 25.28 -0.19 7.94
N LEU A 97 23.95 -0.14 7.96
CA LEU A 97 23.19 -0.20 6.72
C LEU A 97 23.33 1.10 5.93
N GLU A 98 23.37 0.96 4.63
CA GLU A 98 23.34 2.07 3.66
C GLU A 98 22.06 2.02 2.85
N ILE A 99 21.58 3.18 2.39
CA ILE A 99 20.45 3.27 1.47
C ILE A 99 21.00 3.36 0.05
N ARG A 100 20.56 2.43 -0.80
CA ARG A 100 20.89 2.44 -2.23
C ARG A 100 19.86 1.66 -3.03
N ASP A 101 19.43 2.23 -4.16
CA ASP A 101 18.50 1.62 -5.12
C ASP A 101 17.17 1.17 -4.48
N GLY A 102 16.60 1.99 -3.61
CA GLY A 102 15.30 1.75 -2.99
C GLY A 102 15.32 0.76 -1.80
N TYR A 103 16.51 0.33 -1.35
CA TYR A 103 16.65 -0.65 -0.27
C TYR A 103 17.71 -0.26 0.74
N PHE A 104 17.55 -0.73 1.97
CA PHE A 104 18.66 -0.84 2.92
C PHE A 104 19.61 -1.93 2.45
N ARG A 105 20.92 -1.72 2.67
CA ARG A 105 21.94 -2.65 2.20
C ARG A 105 22.99 -2.92 3.28
N SER A 106 23.35 -4.20 3.40
CA SER A 106 24.53 -4.66 4.14
C SER A 106 25.61 -5.01 3.12
N GLY A 107 26.51 -4.07 2.86
CA GLY A 107 27.46 -4.20 1.77
C GLY A 107 26.80 -4.19 0.38
N ALA A 108 26.93 -5.28 -0.37
CA ALA A 108 26.29 -5.42 -1.69
C ALA A 108 24.85 -5.91 -1.62
N ASP A 109 24.43 -6.51 -0.51
CA ASP A 109 23.18 -7.24 -0.39
C ASP A 109 22.05 -6.37 0.14
N PRO A 110 20.84 -6.48 -0.43
CA PRO A 110 19.65 -5.91 0.16
C PRO A 110 19.42 -6.52 1.55
N ALA A 111 19.14 -5.65 2.51
CA ALA A 111 18.72 -6.03 3.85
C ALA A 111 17.23 -5.66 3.98
N LEU A 112 16.35 -6.61 3.65
CA LEU A 112 14.94 -6.46 3.88
C LEU A 112 14.65 -6.69 5.36
N ILE A 113 13.82 -5.86 5.95
CA ILE A 113 13.62 -5.84 7.39
C ILE A 113 12.16 -6.16 7.70
N PHE A 114 11.94 -7.32 8.33
CA PHE A 114 10.67 -7.63 8.93
C PHE A 114 10.78 -7.48 10.45
N ALA A 115 10.12 -6.48 10.97
CA ALA A 115 10.18 -6.10 12.38
C ALA A 115 8.83 -6.30 13.07
N MET A 116 8.86 -6.22 14.40
CA MET A 116 7.66 -6.13 15.23
C MET A 116 7.74 -4.92 16.11
N LEU A 117 6.68 -4.14 16.12
CA LEU A 117 6.53 -3.01 17.01
C LEU A 117 6.29 -3.50 18.44
N TYR A 118 6.88 -2.82 19.42
CA TYR A 118 6.83 -3.18 20.83
C TYR A 118 7.31 -4.59 21.17
N ASN A 119 8.32 -5.06 20.42
CA ASN A 119 8.93 -6.35 20.67
C ASN A 119 10.06 -6.24 21.70
N ASP A 120 9.74 -6.26 22.97
CA ASP A 120 10.72 -6.38 24.08
C ASP A 120 11.04 -7.84 24.43
N HIS A 121 10.45 -8.81 23.73
CA HIS A 121 10.65 -10.22 24.01
C HIS A 121 11.86 -10.78 23.23
N SER A 122 12.96 -11.01 23.94
CA SER A 122 14.21 -11.51 23.35
C SER A 122 14.07 -12.79 22.51
N ALA A 123 13.08 -13.63 22.81
CA ALA A 123 12.79 -14.83 22.02
C ALA A 123 12.35 -14.52 20.59
N LEU A 124 11.60 -13.44 20.37
CA LEU A 124 11.11 -13.06 19.03
C LEU A 124 12.21 -12.50 18.14
N GLN A 125 13.30 -11.97 18.71
CA GLN A 125 14.46 -11.48 17.94
C GLN A 125 15.14 -12.59 17.12
N ARG A 126 14.80 -13.85 17.38
CA ARG A 126 15.21 -14.96 16.52
C ARG A 126 14.66 -14.84 15.10
N TRP A 127 13.44 -14.31 14.96
CA TRP A 127 12.72 -14.20 13.70
C TRP A 127 12.60 -12.77 13.19
N PHE A 128 12.30 -11.82 14.06
CA PHE A 128 11.96 -10.45 13.71
C PHE A 128 12.97 -9.45 14.24
N ALA A 129 13.16 -8.36 13.50
CA ALA A 129 13.77 -7.18 14.03
C ALA A 129 12.84 -6.55 15.10
N ASN A 130 13.41 -5.77 15.99
CA ASN A 130 12.66 -4.92 16.89
C ASN A 130 12.49 -3.54 16.24
N SER A 131 11.27 -3.03 16.15
CA SER A 131 11.00 -1.72 15.57
C SER A 131 10.62 -0.69 16.62
N GLU A 132 10.81 -0.98 17.88
CA GLU A 132 10.36 -0.08 18.90
C GLU A 132 11.11 1.23 18.95
N THR A 133 10.34 2.27 19.14
CA THR A 133 10.74 3.63 19.35
C THR A 133 11.22 3.80 20.79
N GLY A 134 12.50 3.87 20.96
CA GLY A 134 13.03 4.33 22.22
C GLY A 134 13.56 3.33 23.21
N TYR A 135 13.42 2.07 22.95
CA TYR A 135 14.06 1.00 23.70
C TYR A 135 14.79 0.11 22.72
N GLU A 136 16.08 0.02 22.71
CA GLU A 136 16.89 -0.92 21.91
C GLU A 136 16.34 -1.29 20.51
N GLY A 137 15.47 -0.43 19.97
CA GLY A 137 14.77 -0.65 18.70
C GLY A 137 15.66 -0.33 17.53
N ALA A 138 15.49 -1.08 16.47
CA ALA A 138 16.42 -1.05 15.36
C ALA A 138 15.92 -0.23 14.18
N LEU A 139 14.62 -0.15 13.97
CA LEU A 139 14.06 0.35 12.73
C LEU A 139 13.74 1.83 12.78
N VAL A 140 13.02 2.27 13.76
CA VAL A 140 12.48 3.63 13.84
C VAL A 140 12.84 4.30 15.15
N ALA A 141 13.39 5.50 15.08
CA ALA A 141 13.60 6.38 16.22
C ALA A 141 12.71 7.61 16.10
N GLY A 142 12.10 8.03 17.18
CA GLY A 142 11.51 9.35 17.30
C GLY A 142 10.01 9.47 17.11
N GLY A 143 9.33 8.61 16.35
CA GLY A 143 7.90 8.76 16.08
C GLY A 143 7.05 8.98 17.32
N ASP A 144 6.96 7.98 18.17
CA ASP A 144 6.20 8.09 19.42
C ASP A 144 6.82 9.06 20.43
N ARG A 145 8.11 9.34 20.33
CA ARG A 145 8.75 10.28 21.25
C ARG A 145 8.44 11.72 20.95
N PHE A 146 8.34 12.11 19.69
CA PHE A 146 7.75 13.41 19.36
C PHE A 146 6.30 13.49 19.82
N ASN A 147 5.63 12.36 19.92
CA ASN A 147 4.28 12.26 20.44
C ASN A 147 4.21 12.15 21.97
N VAL A 148 5.12 11.45 22.61
CA VAL A 148 5.11 11.23 24.07
C VAL A 148 5.50 12.48 24.84
N GLU A 149 6.38 13.32 24.33
CA GLU A 149 6.73 14.61 24.95
C GLU A 149 5.74 15.73 24.59
N ARG A 150 4.47 15.43 24.56
CA ARG A 150 3.36 16.38 24.41
C ARG A 150 3.30 17.44 25.49
N GLN A 151 3.95 17.20 26.59
CA GLN A 151 4.00 18.13 27.70
C GLN A 151 4.49 19.53 27.30
N PRO A 152 5.59 19.70 26.55
CA PRO A 152 6.02 21.01 26.10
C PRO A 152 5.02 21.69 25.17
N ILE A 153 4.42 20.92 24.25
CA ILE A 153 3.40 21.44 23.34
C ILE A 153 2.12 21.80 24.11
N TRP A 154 1.72 20.97 25.04
CA TRP A 154 0.58 21.23 25.92
C TRP A 154 0.81 22.42 26.83
N GLN A 155 2.00 22.59 27.39
CA GLN A 155 2.38 23.76 28.19
C GLN A 155 2.35 25.03 27.33
N ALA A 156 2.86 24.99 26.10
CA ALA A 156 2.77 26.12 25.19
C ALA A 156 1.30 26.50 24.90
N TYR A 157 0.43 25.51 24.70
CA TYR A 157 -1.00 25.75 24.52
C TYR A 157 -1.65 26.42 25.74
N GLN A 158 -1.31 25.99 26.95
CA GLN A 158 -1.84 26.58 28.18
C GLN A 158 -1.30 27.98 28.44
N GLN A 159 -0.04 28.23 28.12
CA GLN A 159 0.64 29.48 28.34
C GLN A 159 0.26 30.56 27.32
N TYR A 160 -0.05 30.17 26.08
CA TYR A 160 -0.29 31.08 24.97
C TYR A 160 -1.69 30.87 24.38
N PRO A 161 -2.69 31.66 24.78
CA PRO A 161 -4.08 31.48 24.38
C PRO A 161 -4.36 31.75 22.91
N ASP A 162 -3.39 32.25 22.17
CA ASP A 162 -3.49 32.42 20.71
C ASP A 162 -3.16 31.12 19.94
N THR A 163 -2.62 30.11 20.61
CA THR A 163 -2.58 28.75 20.11
C THR A 163 -3.93 28.10 20.42
N HIS A 164 -4.50 27.39 19.46
CA HIS A 164 -5.77 26.70 19.66
C HIS A 164 -5.59 25.24 19.21
N ARG A 165 -6.42 24.39 19.75
CA ARG A 165 -6.44 22.97 19.40
C ARG A 165 -6.99 22.81 18.00
N VAL A 166 -6.38 21.92 17.25
CA VAL A 166 -6.89 21.42 16.00
C VAL A 166 -7.15 19.94 16.18
N GLY A 167 -8.30 19.51 15.76
CA GLY A 167 -8.68 18.11 15.90
C GLY A 167 -7.90 17.20 15.00
N TRP A 168 -7.93 15.95 15.33
CA TRP A 168 -7.26 14.86 14.68
C TRP A 168 -8.29 13.89 14.07
N ASP A 169 -7.84 13.09 13.14
CA ASP A 169 -8.38 11.86 12.69
C ASP A 169 -9.49 11.91 11.60
N ASN A 170 -10.35 12.75 11.52
CA ASN A 170 -11.18 12.93 10.32
C ASN A 170 -11.71 14.37 10.26
N ALA A 171 -12.05 14.82 9.07
CA ALA A 171 -12.40 16.20 8.86
C ALA A 171 -13.61 16.65 9.71
N SER A 172 -14.51 15.75 10.06
CA SER A 172 -15.64 16.07 10.95
C SER A 172 -15.21 16.31 12.40
N ALA A 173 -14.19 15.58 12.89
CA ALA A 173 -13.62 15.80 14.21
C ALA A 173 -12.83 17.11 14.25
N LEU A 174 -12.19 17.49 13.16
CA LEU A 174 -11.41 18.72 13.04
C LEU A 174 -12.26 20.00 13.06
N ILE A 175 -13.53 19.88 12.75
CA ILE A 175 -14.44 21.01 12.63
C ILE A 175 -15.32 21.18 13.87
N ARG A 176 -15.34 20.19 14.76
CA ARG A 176 -16.12 20.25 16.01
C ARG A 176 -15.47 21.17 17.02
N ASP A 177 -16.33 21.87 17.75
CA ASP A 177 -15.96 22.74 18.84
C ASP A 177 -15.10 22.03 19.90
N GLU A 178 -14.24 22.78 20.51
CA GLU A 178 -13.14 22.45 21.42
C GLU A 178 -13.48 21.59 22.66
N GLY A 179 -14.69 21.07 22.79
CA GLY A 179 -15.18 20.47 24.03
C GLY A 179 -15.28 18.95 24.11
N SER A 180 -15.07 18.19 23.04
CA SER A 180 -15.37 16.75 23.03
C SER A 180 -14.20 15.85 22.70
N TRP A 181 -13.16 15.91 23.51
CA TRP A 181 -12.00 15.02 23.41
C TRP A 181 -12.07 13.92 24.49
N GLU A 182 -13.01 13.04 24.36
CA GLU A 182 -12.87 11.67 24.83
C GLU A 182 -12.44 10.80 23.68
N VAL A 183 -11.25 11.02 23.16
CA VAL A 183 -10.68 10.14 22.18
C VAL A 183 -9.48 9.44 22.78
N ILE A 184 -9.62 8.17 22.83
CA ILE A 184 -8.56 7.20 22.91
C ILE A 184 -7.68 7.42 21.66
N GLY A 185 -6.56 8.07 21.84
CA GLY A 185 -5.66 8.32 20.72
C GLY A 185 -4.82 9.55 20.87
N PRO A 186 -3.90 9.70 19.97
CA PRO A 186 -2.77 10.59 20.07
C PRO A 186 -3.14 12.08 20.09
N PRO A 187 -2.14 12.89 20.10
CA PRO A 187 -2.14 14.20 20.67
C PRO A 187 -3.05 15.17 19.96
N VAL A 188 -3.54 16.02 20.76
CA VAL A 188 -4.06 17.29 20.32
C VAL A 188 -3.01 17.99 19.49
N ILE A 189 -3.25 18.08 18.20
CA ILE A 189 -2.49 18.95 17.35
C ILE A 189 -2.91 20.38 17.66
N ILE A 190 -1.95 21.20 18.02
CA ILE A 190 -2.14 22.62 18.14
C ILE A 190 -1.90 23.31 16.81
N CYS A 191 -2.31 24.57 16.67
CA CYS A 191 -2.13 25.33 15.44
C CYS A 191 -0.66 25.33 14.99
N LEU A 192 -0.38 24.61 13.89
CA LEU A 192 0.97 24.44 13.35
C LEU A 192 1.58 25.76 12.79
N GLU A 193 0.76 26.78 12.59
CA GLU A 193 1.24 28.12 12.18
C GLU A 193 1.53 29.05 13.36
N SER A 194 1.28 28.61 14.60
CA SER A 194 1.59 29.42 15.77
C SER A 194 3.11 29.45 16.01
N PRO A 195 3.73 30.64 16.13
CA PRO A 195 5.15 30.74 16.46
C PRO A 195 5.51 30.03 17.78
N HIS A 196 4.60 30.01 18.74
CA HIS A 196 4.79 29.32 20.01
C HIS A 196 4.80 27.80 19.85
N THR A 197 3.95 27.28 18.97
CA THR A 197 3.94 25.84 18.60
C THR A 197 5.27 25.46 17.94
N LEU A 198 5.69 26.24 16.97
CA LEU A 198 6.95 25.98 16.23
C LEU A 198 8.17 26.07 17.17
N ASP A 199 8.22 27.04 18.08
CA ASP A 199 9.29 27.14 19.07
C ASP A 199 9.30 25.94 20.04
N ALA A 200 8.13 25.49 20.49
CA ALA A 200 8.00 24.32 21.36
C ALA A 200 8.48 23.04 20.67
N ILE A 201 8.06 22.82 19.41
CA ILE A 201 8.50 21.68 18.60
C ILE A 201 10.01 21.73 18.37
N ALA A 202 10.57 22.88 18.00
CA ALA A 202 12.01 23.03 17.78
C ALA A 202 12.82 22.70 19.06
N LYS A 203 12.37 23.16 20.22
CA LYS A 203 13.02 22.86 21.52
C LYS A 203 12.92 21.39 21.89
N MET A 204 11.80 20.77 21.62
CA MET A 204 11.59 19.34 21.86
C MET A 204 12.54 18.51 20.98
N ILE A 205 12.66 18.85 19.71
CA ILE A 205 13.59 18.20 18.77
C ILE A 205 15.03 18.38 19.27
N GLU A 206 15.42 19.61 19.62
CA GLU A 206 16.77 19.90 20.18
C GLU A 206 17.07 19.07 21.39
N GLN A 207 16.14 18.96 22.34
CA GLN A 207 16.32 18.17 23.55
C GLN A 207 16.50 16.70 23.21
N PHE A 208 15.58 16.13 22.40
CA PHE A 208 15.62 14.74 21.98
C PHE A 208 16.95 14.38 21.29
N GLU A 209 17.35 15.18 20.32
CA GLU A 209 18.57 14.92 19.55
C GLU A 209 19.85 15.06 20.39
N ARG A 210 19.86 15.95 21.37
CA ARG A 210 20.98 16.05 22.34
C ARG A 210 21.08 14.84 23.26
N GLU A 211 19.96 14.33 23.73
CA GLU A 211 19.91 13.15 24.60
C GLU A 211 20.34 11.89 23.86
N HIS A 212 20.09 11.82 22.53
CA HIS A 212 20.40 10.67 21.70
C HIS A 212 21.57 10.92 20.73
N ALA A 213 22.38 11.95 20.99
CA ALA A 213 23.51 12.30 20.13
C ALA A 213 24.48 11.12 19.96
N GLY A 214 24.65 10.69 18.71
CA GLY A 214 25.53 9.56 18.36
C GLY A 214 24.96 8.18 18.56
N ASP A 215 23.69 8.06 18.97
CA ASP A 215 22.98 6.79 18.97
C ASP A 215 22.79 6.27 17.55
N ARG A 216 23.33 5.09 17.29
CA ARG A 216 23.26 4.40 15.99
C ARG A 216 22.43 3.12 16.05
N SER A 217 21.74 2.91 17.15
CA SER A 217 20.87 1.73 17.30
C SER A 217 19.62 1.80 16.43
N HIS A 218 19.26 2.99 15.92
CA HIS A 218 18.10 3.23 15.09
C HIS A 218 18.47 3.46 13.63
N LEU A 219 17.72 2.85 12.72
CA LEU A 219 17.93 2.94 11.29
C LEU A 219 17.43 4.26 10.71
N VAL A 220 16.22 4.66 11.09
CA VAL A 220 15.53 5.86 10.58
C VAL A 220 15.03 6.74 11.72
N GLN A 221 14.77 8.01 11.40
CA GLN A 221 14.14 8.98 12.27
C GLN A 221 12.74 9.26 11.77
N ASN A 222 11.72 8.80 12.48
CA ASN A 222 10.34 9.17 12.16
C ASN A 222 10.02 10.55 12.75
N MET A 223 9.54 11.45 11.90
CA MET A 223 9.24 12.83 12.30
C MET A 223 7.81 13.00 12.74
N ASP A 224 6.91 12.16 12.26
CA ASP A 224 5.50 12.39 12.45
C ASP A 224 4.65 11.15 12.14
N PHE A 225 3.44 11.11 12.67
CA PHE A 225 2.63 9.94 12.72
C PHE A 225 1.12 10.26 12.77
N GLU A 226 0.32 9.63 11.91
CA GLU A 226 -1.15 9.69 11.89
C GLU A 226 -1.77 11.10 11.77
N TYR A 227 -1.33 11.94 10.86
CA TYR A 227 -1.88 13.29 10.78
C TYR A 227 -2.94 13.49 9.70
N ALA A 228 -4.09 13.94 10.16
CA ALA A 228 -5.02 14.72 9.39
C ALA A 228 -5.05 16.14 9.98
N TYR A 229 -4.86 17.16 9.16
CA TYR A 229 -4.74 18.52 9.63
C TYR A 229 -5.57 19.52 8.80
N VAL A 230 -6.41 20.27 9.48
CA VAL A 230 -7.05 21.45 8.92
C VAL A 230 -7.25 22.52 10.00
N CYS A 231 -7.05 23.78 9.65
CA CYS A 231 -7.26 24.89 10.57
C CYS A 231 -7.91 26.08 9.84
N TYR A 232 -8.84 26.75 10.51
CA TYR A 232 -9.59 27.88 9.98
C TYR A 232 -9.37 29.18 10.77
N CYS A 233 -8.25 29.28 11.49
CA CYS A 233 -7.92 30.46 12.28
C CYS A 233 -7.49 31.64 11.41
N GLU A 234 -7.34 32.80 12.03
CA GLU A 234 -6.93 34.03 11.36
C GLU A 234 -5.54 33.92 10.73
N ARG A 235 -4.58 33.18 11.34
CA ARG A 235 -3.27 32.95 10.73
C ARG A 235 -3.39 32.12 9.46
N THR A 236 -4.18 31.07 9.51
CA THR A 236 -4.45 30.24 8.34
C THR A 236 -5.11 31.06 7.23
N ARG A 237 -6.05 31.95 7.58
CA ARG A 237 -6.69 32.85 6.62
C ARG A 237 -5.67 33.76 5.92
N GLN A 238 -4.71 34.31 6.65
CA GLN A 238 -3.64 35.12 6.09
C GLN A 238 -2.68 34.31 5.22
N MET A 239 -2.37 33.08 5.61
CA MET A 239 -1.55 32.18 4.79
C MET A 239 -2.26 31.76 3.51
N TRP A 240 -3.56 31.50 3.59
CA TRP A 240 -4.43 31.23 2.44
C TRP A 240 -4.40 32.37 1.43
N ALA A 241 -4.63 33.59 1.89
CA ALA A 241 -4.59 34.76 1.03
C ALA A 241 -3.23 34.93 0.33
N ARG A 242 -2.12 34.77 1.07
CA ARG A 242 -0.77 34.81 0.50
C ARG A 242 -0.47 33.68 -0.47
N TRP A 243 -0.99 32.48 -0.21
CA TRP A 243 -0.84 31.34 -1.11
C TRP A 243 -1.57 31.60 -2.44
N LEU A 244 -2.78 32.13 -2.38
CA LEU A 244 -3.54 32.53 -3.57
C LEU A 244 -2.85 33.64 -4.36
N GLU A 245 -2.30 34.63 -3.66
CA GLU A 245 -1.55 35.69 -4.28
C GLU A 245 -0.33 35.17 -5.05
N ARG A 246 0.44 34.27 -4.46
CA ARG A 246 1.56 33.59 -5.15
C ARG A 246 1.11 32.78 -6.35
N LYS A 247 -0.01 32.07 -6.24
CA LYS A 247 -0.52 31.21 -7.30
C LYS A 247 -1.05 31.99 -8.50
N TYR A 248 -1.80 33.03 -8.26
CA TYR A 248 -2.55 33.74 -9.30
C TYR A 248 -2.00 35.11 -9.66
N ALA A 249 -1.26 35.76 -8.78
CA ALA A 249 -0.77 37.13 -8.87
C ALA A 249 -1.88 38.21 -9.01
N ASP A 250 -3.03 37.87 -9.56
CA ASP A 250 -4.18 38.76 -9.78
C ASP A 250 -5.47 38.04 -9.43
N VAL A 251 -6.26 38.59 -8.51
CA VAL A 251 -7.52 38.04 -8.07
C VAL A 251 -8.54 37.83 -9.20
N ARG A 252 -8.46 38.67 -10.25
CA ARG A 252 -9.33 38.53 -11.43
C ARG A 252 -9.11 37.22 -12.18
N LYS A 253 -7.86 36.70 -12.21
CA LYS A 253 -7.56 35.40 -12.79
C LYS A 253 -8.20 34.28 -11.98
N ALA A 254 -8.09 34.35 -10.67
CA ALA A 254 -8.72 33.41 -9.76
C ALA A 254 -10.26 33.46 -9.87
N ASN A 255 -10.84 34.67 -9.86
CA ASN A 255 -12.27 34.86 -10.05
C ASN A 255 -12.80 34.27 -11.37
N ALA A 256 -12.03 34.38 -12.45
CA ALA A 256 -12.37 33.78 -13.73
C ALA A 256 -12.41 32.25 -13.68
N ILE A 257 -11.55 31.62 -12.86
CA ILE A 257 -11.51 30.19 -12.65
C ILE A 257 -12.66 29.71 -11.75
N TRP A 258 -12.88 30.44 -10.64
CA TRP A 258 -13.88 30.10 -9.64
C TRP A 258 -15.31 30.58 -9.99
N ALA A 259 -15.47 31.36 -11.05
CA ALA A 259 -16.70 32.06 -11.39
C ALA A 259 -17.23 32.94 -10.24
N THR A 260 -16.33 33.75 -9.66
CA THR A 260 -16.59 34.63 -8.51
C THR A 260 -16.17 36.08 -8.79
N THR A 261 -16.41 36.98 -7.81
CA THR A 261 -16.12 38.42 -7.95
C THR A 261 -15.46 39.00 -6.69
N PHE A 262 -14.55 38.25 -6.06
CA PHE A 262 -13.82 38.74 -4.89
C PHE A 262 -12.97 39.99 -5.25
N GLU A 263 -12.96 40.96 -4.36
CA GLU A 263 -12.21 42.21 -4.56
C GLU A 263 -10.69 42.04 -4.37
N GLY A 264 -10.30 41.08 -3.52
CA GLY A 264 -8.91 40.75 -3.22
C GLY A 264 -8.76 39.40 -2.57
N PHE A 265 -7.54 38.87 -2.52
CA PHE A 265 -7.30 37.54 -1.95
C PHE A 265 -7.64 37.44 -0.45
N SER A 266 -7.57 38.55 0.29
CA SER A 266 -7.95 38.58 1.71
C SER A 266 -9.46 38.40 1.95
N SER A 267 -10.29 38.63 0.94
CA SER A 267 -11.75 38.43 1.00
C SER A 267 -12.19 37.03 0.57
N VAL A 268 -11.28 36.21 0.07
CA VAL A 268 -11.59 34.82 -0.34
C VAL A 268 -11.83 33.95 0.88
N PRO A 269 -13.03 33.34 1.03
CA PRO A 269 -13.32 32.49 2.18
C PRO A 269 -12.47 31.21 2.16
N MET A 270 -12.30 30.61 3.32
CA MET A 270 -11.80 29.24 3.47
C MET A 270 -12.99 28.27 3.42
N PRO A 271 -13.17 27.50 2.33
CA PRO A 271 -14.35 26.65 2.22
C PRO A 271 -14.37 25.56 3.30
N ARG A 272 -15.57 25.22 3.77
CA ARG A 272 -15.80 24.08 4.62
C ARG A 272 -16.13 22.84 3.77
N PRO A 273 -15.90 21.60 4.27
CA PRO A 273 -16.17 20.36 3.50
C PRO A 273 -17.58 20.30 2.92
N GLU A 274 -18.59 20.69 3.68
CA GLU A 274 -19.99 20.72 3.23
C GLU A 274 -20.27 21.76 2.13
N GLN A 275 -19.29 22.60 1.83
CA GLN A 275 -19.34 23.59 0.76
C GLN A 275 -18.60 23.16 -0.50
N ALA A 276 -17.88 22.04 -0.45
CA ALA A 276 -17.04 21.56 -1.54
C ALA A 276 -17.80 21.46 -2.88
N GLY A 277 -19.03 20.93 -2.86
CA GLY A 277 -19.87 20.81 -4.04
C GLY A 277 -20.42 22.13 -4.58
N LYS A 278 -20.43 23.21 -3.78
CA LYS A 278 -20.97 24.51 -4.20
C LYS A 278 -20.06 25.26 -5.16
N ASN A 279 -18.76 25.12 -4.96
CA ASN A 279 -17.73 25.68 -5.85
C ASN A 279 -16.51 24.77 -5.87
N ARG A 280 -16.53 23.80 -6.76
CA ARG A 280 -15.50 22.77 -6.88
C ARG A 280 -14.11 23.33 -7.23
N ALA A 281 -14.06 24.44 -7.97
CA ALA A 281 -12.81 25.10 -8.33
C ALA A 281 -12.15 25.77 -7.12
N LEU A 282 -12.93 26.50 -6.31
CA LEU A 282 -12.43 27.09 -5.07
C LEU A 282 -12.07 26.02 -4.04
N TRP A 283 -12.87 24.94 -3.96
CA TRP A 283 -12.56 23.80 -3.11
C TRP A 283 -11.22 23.14 -3.46
N PHE A 284 -10.97 22.92 -4.75
CA PHE A 284 -9.71 22.34 -5.21
C PHE A 284 -8.49 23.15 -4.75
N ASP A 285 -8.59 24.47 -4.83
CA ASP A 285 -7.51 25.35 -4.35
C ASP A 285 -7.34 25.30 -2.85
N TRP A 286 -8.45 25.27 -2.10
CA TRP A 286 -8.40 25.14 -0.65
C TRP A 286 -7.78 23.81 -0.21
N ALA A 287 -8.22 22.72 -0.78
CA ALA A 287 -7.69 21.40 -0.48
C ALA A 287 -6.20 21.29 -0.84
N SER A 288 -5.80 21.83 -2.01
CA SER A 288 -4.40 21.90 -2.42
C SER A 288 -3.55 22.75 -1.46
N PHE A 289 -4.09 23.88 -1.01
CA PHE A 289 -3.43 24.73 -0.01
C PHE A 289 -3.25 23.98 1.30
N ASN A 290 -4.27 23.26 1.76
CA ASN A 290 -4.20 22.54 3.03
C ASN A 290 -3.13 21.45 3.00
N LEU A 291 -3.07 20.63 1.94
CA LEU A 291 -1.98 19.68 1.74
C LEU A 291 -0.60 20.33 1.70
N ASN A 292 -0.45 21.39 0.89
CA ASN A 292 0.83 22.11 0.77
C ASN A 292 1.28 22.70 2.10
N ARG A 293 0.37 23.22 2.90
CA ARG A 293 0.64 23.75 4.23
C ARG A 293 1.22 22.68 5.15
N PHE A 294 0.60 21.50 5.17
CA PHE A 294 1.05 20.41 6.00
C PHE A 294 2.41 19.84 5.54
N VAL A 295 2.58 19.64 4.25
CA VAL A 295 3.88 19.28 3.66
C VAL A 295 4.98 20.29 4.08
N ASN A 296 4.70 21.58 4.06
CA ASN A 296 5.66 22.60 4.48
C ASN A 296 6.00 22.51 5.97
N HIS A 297 5.04 22.14 6.80
CA HIS A 297 5.29 21.90 8.23
C HIS A 297 6.24 20.70 8.42
N ILE A 298 5.99 19.59 7.76
CA ILE A 298 6.87 18.40 7.82
C ILE A 298 8.27 18.71 7.28
N LYS A 299 8.38 19.45 6.19
CA LYS A 299 9.67 19.92 5.67
C LYS A 299 10.43 20.74 6.71
N TRP A 300 9.74 21.70 7.34
CA TRP A 300 10.31 22.51 8.41
C TRP A 300 10.75 21.64 9.60
N THR A 301 9.94 20.66 10.02
CA THR A 301 10.31 19.70 11.07
C THR A 301 11.59 18.94 10.70
N GLY A 302 11.66 18.44 9.47
CA GLY A 302 12.86 17.78 8.95
C GLY A 302 14.09 18.67 8.97
N GLU A 303 13.96 19.97 8.64
CA GLU A 303 15.04 20.94 8.75
C GLU A 303 15.51 21.13 10.20
N GLN A 304 14.60 21.09 11.19
CA GLN A 304 14.99 21.16 12.60
C GLN A 304 15.79 19.90 13.01
N VAL A 305 15.30 18.70 12.65
CA VAL A 305 16.01 17.43 12.91
C VAL A 305 17.40 17.45 12.26
N ARG A 306 17.52 17.88 10.99
CA ARG A 306 18.77 17.91 10.24
C ARG A 306 19.85 18.80 10.84
N ARG A 307 19.52 19.74 11.70
CA ARG A 307 20.51 20.57 12.44
C ARG A 307 21.31 19.72 13.43
N TRP A 308 20.71 18.64 13.93
CA TRP A 308 21.27 17.78 14.97
C TRP A 308 21.68 16.41 14.43
N GLU A 309 20.84 15.83 13.57
CA GLU A 309 21.08 14.52 12.94
C GLU A 309 21.08 14.66 11.40
N PRO A 310 22.24 15.00 10.82
CA PRO A 310 22.31 15.29 9.38
C PRO A 310 22.27 14.06 8.49
N ARG A 311 22.42 12.85 9.02
CA ARG A 311 22.68 11.64 8.23
C ARG A 311 21.58 10.60 8.30
N LYS A 312 20.84 10.49 9.40
CA LYS A 312 19.77 9.49 9.50
C LYS A 312 18.69 9.77 8.45
N PRO A 313 18.19 8.72 7.80
CA PRO A 313 17.01 8.83 6.96
C PRO A 313 15.82 9.36 7.79
N LEU A 314 15.04 10.23 7.18
CA LEU A 314 13.82 10.77 7.80
C LEU A 314 12.61 10.09 7.18
N THR A 315 11.63 9.75 8.00
CA THR A 315 10.36 9.20 7.57
C THR A 315 9.19 9.96 8.20
N VAL A 316 8.03 9.79 7.64
CA VAL A 316 6.78 10.34 8.17
C VAL A 316 5.67 9.30 8.00
N GLY A 317 4.77 9.22 8.97
CA GLY A 317 3.67 8.26 8.95
C GLY A 317 2.47 8.69 8.10
N SER A 318 1.55 7.77 7.91
CA SER A 318 0.16 7.94 7.44
C SER A 318 -0.09 8.44 6.02
N PRO A 319 0.53 7.86 4.98
CA PRO A 319 0.09 8.14 3.61
C PRO A 319 -1.21 7.40 3.23
N TYR A 320 -1.83 6.61 4.11
CA TYR A 320 -3.05 5.87 3.79
C TYR A 320 -4.19 6.78 3.34
N TYR A 321 -4.21 8.05 3.76
CA TYR A 321 -5.10 9.05 3.23
C TYR A 321 -4.97 9.25 1.71
N ALA A 322 -3.88 8.82 1.09
CA ALA A 322 -3.75 8.82 -0.36
C ALA A 322 -4.87 8.06 -1.07
N PHE A 323 -5.50 7.11 -0.39
CA PHE A 323 -6.62 6.31 -0.89
C PHE A 323 -7.91 6.51 -0.07
N ASP A 324 -8.04 7.63 0.61
CA ASP A 324 -9.20 8.00 1.41
C ASP A 324 -9.78 9.35 0.96
N PRO A 325 -11.11 9.55 1.08
CA PRO A 325 -11.73 10.85 0.81
C PRO A 325 -11.23 12.00 1.68
N ALA A 326 -10.60 11.68 2.82
CA ALA A 326 -9.98 12.67 3.68
C ALA A 326 -8.57 13.08 3.19
N PHE A 327 -8.11 12.64 2.02
CA PHE A 327 -6.79 12.96 1.46
C PHE A 327 -6.42 14.44 1.57
N TRP A 328 -7.39 15.33 1.36
CA TRP A 328 -7.17 16.78 1.45
C TRP A 328 -6.72 17.28 2.84
N THR A 329 -6.86 16.47 3.89
CA THR A 329 -6.39 16.74 5.26
C THR A 329 -5.11 16.01 5.62
N GLY A 330 -4.70 15.03 4.79
CA GLY A 330 -3.61 14.11 5.10
C GLY A 330 -2.26 14.55 4.55
N ILE A 331 -1.46 13.55 4.26
CA ILE A 331 -0.09 13.70 3.80
C ILE A 331 -0.03 13.55 2.28
N ASP A 332 0.55 14.53 1.60
CA ASP A 332 0.94 14.42 0.21
C ASP A 332 2.30 13.71 0.12
N ALA A 333 2.26 12.39 0.02
CA ALA A 333 3.45 11.55 -0.01
C ALA A 333 4.40 11.90 -1.17
N GLU A 334 3.87 12.30 -2.32
CA GLU A 334 4.68 12.69 -3.48
C GLU A 334 5.50 13.96 -3.20
N GLU A 335 4.88 14.97 -2.62
CA GLU A 335 5.57 16.23 -2.28
C GLU A 335 6.59 16.04 -1.16
N LEU A 336 6.34 15.11 -0.23
CA LEU A 336 7.28 14.80 0.85
C LEU A 336 8.49 14.02 0.35
N THR A 337 8.28 13.03 -0.50
CA THR A 337 9.37 12.24 -1.10
C THR A 337 10.32 13.15 -1.89
N ASP A 338 9.77 14.06 -2.67
CA ASP A 338 10.57 15.06 -3.41
C ASP A 338 11.32 16.05 -2.50
N SER A 339 10.92 16.18 -1.24
CA SER A 339 11.57 17.08 -0.28
C SER A 339 12.77 16.49 0.45
N GLY A 340 13.12 15.23 0.17
CA GLY A 340 14.23 14.53 0.82
C GLY A 340 13.82 13.75 2.07
N VAL A 341 12.53 13.54 2.29
CA VAL A 341 12.04 12.51 3.21
C VAL A 341 12.40 11.16 2.61
N THR A 342 13.08 10.33 3.37
CA THR A 342 13.74 9.12 2.86
C THR A 342 12.75 8.05 2.45
N GLY A 343 11.72 7.86 3.25
CA GLY A 343 10.65 6.92 2.98
C GLY A 343 9.35 7.51 3.49
N VAL A 344 8.24 6.95 3.07
CA VAL A 344 6.95 7.27 3.62
C VAL A 344 6.52 6.07 4.43
N VAL A 345 6.39 6.27 5.73
CA VAL A 345 5.90 5.24 6.63
C VAL A 345 4.41 5.12 6.45
N LEU A 346 3.96 3.91 6.28
CA LEU A 346 2.57 3.57 6.15
C LEU A 346 2.04 3.07 7.48
N GLU A 347 0.99 3.66 7.91
CA GLU A 347 0.12 3.06 8.89
C GLU A 347 -1.00 2.36 8.16
N GLU A 348 -1.20 1.09 8.40
CA GLU A 348 -2.32 0.29 7.95
C GLU A 348 -2.51 0.08 6.45
N ASN A 349 -2.26 -1.11 6.02
CA ASN A 349 -2.72 -1.59 4.74
C ASN A 349 -4.10 -2.26 4.86
N TYR A 350 -5.09 -1.55 5.44
CA TYR A 350 -6.44 -2.08 5.51
C TYR A 350 -7.00 -2.29 4.10
N ALA A 351 -7.10 -3.52 3.69
CA ALA A 351 -7.83 -3.90 2.49
C ALA A 351 -7.40 -3.22 1.17
N LEU A 352 -6.19 -2.63 1.08
CA LEU A 352 -5.65 -2.08 -0.17
C LEU A 352 -4.75 -3.09 -0.90
N ASP A 353 -4.58 -4.27 -0.35
CA ASP A 353 -3.71 -5.32 -0.89
C ASP A 353 -2.30 -4.76 -1.16
N THR A 354 -1.75 -5.02 -2.35
CA THR A 354 -0.44 -4.51 -2.76
C THR A 354 -0.49 -3.13 -3.46
N LEU A 355 -1.64 -2.48 -3.53
CA LEU A 355 -1.81 -1.18 -4.20
C LEU A 355 -1.00 -0.08 -3.52
N MET A 356 -0.95 -0.06 -2.19
CA MET A 356 -0.21 0.93 -1.44
C MET A 356 1.31 0.78 -1.62
N PRO A 357 1.93 -0.40 -1.42
CA PRO A 357 3.33 -0.61 -1.78
C PRO A 357 3.68 -0.16 -3.21
N GLU A 358 2.84 -0.46 -4.19
CA GLU A 358 3.05 -0.01 -5.57
C GLU A 358 2.96 1.52 -5.72
N TYR A 359 2.06 2.19 -4.99
CA TYR A 359 1.99 3.64 -4.98
C TYR A 359 3.25 4.26 -4.39
N LEU A 360 3.66 3.79 -3.22
CA LEU A 360 4.87 4.30 -2.56
C LEU A 360 6.13 3.99 -3.36
N HIS A 361 6.23 2.79 -3.93
CA HIS A 361 7.31 2.43 -4.83
C HIS A 361 7.36 3.37 -6.06
N ALA A 362 6.20 3.73 -6.63
CA ALA A 362 6.16 4.69 -7.72
C ALA A 362 6.67 6.09 -7.30
N LEU A 363 6.50 6.50 -6.05
CA LEU A 363 6.96 7.79 -5.53
C LEU A 363 8.42 7.77 -5.09
N ALA A 364 8.84 6.71 -4.41
CA ALA A 364 10.08 6.66 -3.64
C ALA A 364 11.37 6.83 -4.47
N GLY A 365 11.35 6.50 -5.76
CA GLY A 365 12.53 6.58 -6.61
C GLY A 365 13.67 5.68 -6.11
N HIS A 366 14.70 6.26 -5.49
CA HIS A 366 15.82 5.51 -4.91
C HIS A 366 15.75 5.36 -3.39
N GLN A 367 14.67 5.83 -2.78
CA GLN A 367 14.45 5.75 -1.34
C GLN A 367 13.77 4.43 -0.96
N PRO A 368 14.03 3.87 0.23
CA PRO A 368 13.30 2.71 0.70
C PRO A 368 11.83 3.04 1.00
N VAL A 369 10.96 2.09 0.75
CA VAL A 369 9.57 2.12 1.19
C VAL A 369 9.47 1.33 2.48
N GLU A 370 8.82 1.90 3.48
CA GLU A 370 8.67 1.33 4.81
C GLU A 370 7.20 1.33 5.21
N ASP A 371 6.73 0.22 5.74
CA ASP A 371 5.44 0.11 6.43
C ASP A 371 5.72 -0.04 7.92
N PHE A 372 5.59 1.08 8.64
CA PHE A 372 6.01 1.14 10.05
C PHE A 372 5.01 0.47 10.99
N GLU A 373 3.74 0.53 10.70
CA GLU A 373 2.68 0.04 11.57
C GLU A 373 1.71 -0.84 10.78
N TYR A 374 2.23 -1.96 10.27
CA TYR A 374 1.45 -2.85 9.43
C TYR A 374 0.32 -3.52 10.21
N HIS A 375 -0.90 -3.13 9.95
CA HIS A 375 -2.13 -3.73 10.47
C HIS A 375 -2.82 -4.65 9.46
N GLY A 376 -2.24 -4.81 8.30
CA GLY A 376 -2.82 -5.53 7.19
C GLY A 376 -2.97 -7.03 7.44
N VAL A 377 -3.39 -7.70 6.42
CA VAL A 377 -3.62 -9.14 6.43
C VAL A 377 -2.29 -9.88 6.37
N LEU A 378 -1.96 -10.69 7.37
CA LEU A 378 -0.63 -11.31 7.53
C LEU A 378 -0.14 -12.09 6.31
N HIS A 379 -1.03 -12.63 5.48
CA HIS A 379 -0.62 -13.33 4.27
C HIS A 379 -0.18 -12.40 3.13
N GLN A 380 -0.35 -11.10 3.26
CA GLN A 380 0.07 -10.09 2.28
C GLN A 380 1.44 -9.47 2.61
N ILE A 381 2.04 -9.77 3.75
CA ILE A 381 3.36 -9.23 4.14
C ILE A 381 4.44 -9.59 3.11
N LEU A 382 4.59 -10.86 2.76
CA LEU A 382 5.57 -11.25 1.76
C LEU A 382 5.27 -10.66 0.37
N PRO A 383 4.02 -10.65 -0.13
CA PRO A 383 3.63 -9.88 -1.31
C PRO A 383 4.03 -8.39 -1.25
N SER A 384 3.86 -7.70 -0.11
CA SER A 384 4.27 -6.30 0.02
C SER A 384 5.76 -6.09 -0.23
N PHE A 385 6.63 -6.95 0.33
CA PHE A 385 8.06 -6.96 -0.01
C PHE A 385 8.31 -7.22 -1.51
N LEU A 386 7.53 -8.11 -2.13
CA LEU A 386 7.62 -8.41 -3.56
C LEU A 386 7.09 -7.27 -4.45
N HIS A 387 6.39 -6.31 -3.88
CA HIS A 387 5.95 -5.08 -4.54
C HIS A 387 6.86 -3.88 -4.28
N GLY A 388 7.89 -4.03 -3.44
CA GLY A 388 8.95 -3.04 -3.30
C GLY A 388 9.16 -2.49 -1.90
N ASP A 389 8.44 -2.98 -0.89
CA ASP A 389 8.74 -2.60 0.49
C ASP A 389 10.13 -3.06 0.89
N ALA A 390 10.85 -2.20 1.56
CA ALA A 390 12.18 -2.47 2.09
C ALA A 390 12.14 -2.87 3.56
N ALA A 391 11.14 -2.40 4.29
CA ALA A 391 10.93 -2.72 5.69
C ALA A 391 9.44 -2.75 6.02
N ILE A 392 9.04 -3.72 6.82
CA ILE A 392 7.69 -3.83 7.37
C ILE A 392 7.80 -4.07 8.87
N SER A 393 7.08 -3.29 9.65
CA SER A 393 6.94 -3.48 11.09
C SER A 393 5.50 -3.82 11.42
N MET A 394 5.28 -5.02 11.93
CA MET A 394 3.95 -5.46 12.32
C MET A 394 3.54 -4.82 13.64
N TRP A 395 2.37 -4.19 13.66
CA TRP A 395 1.82 -3.55 14.83
C TRP A 395 1.39 -4.59 15.88
N TRP A 396 1.83 -4.35 17.09
CA TRP A 396 1.32 -4.89 18.35
C TRP A 396 1.28 -6.43 18.53
N TRP A 397 2.26 -7.13 18.02
CA TRP A 397 2.45 -8.53 18.40
C TRP A 397 2.52 -8.71 19.92
N ASN A 398 3.08 -7.75 20.57
CA ASN A 398 3.48 -7.76 21.96
C ASN A 398 2.31 -7.88 22.95
N SER A 399 1.19 -7.23 22.67
CA SER A 399 0.02 -7.29 23.53
C SER A 399 -0.53 -8.71 23.71
N ALA A 400 -0.26 -9.60 22.76
CA ALA A 400 -0.60 -11.02 22.88
C ALA A 400 0.38 -11.81 23.79
N MET A 401 1.59 -11.32 24.00
CA MET A 401 2.71 -12.06 24.58
C MET A 401 3.17 -11.53 25.94
N HIS A 402 2.95 -10.24 26.25
CA HIS A 402 3.45 -9.58 27.48
C HIS A 402 2.47 -9.53 28.62
N TRP A 403 1.66 -10.54 28.80
CA TRP A 403 0.70 -10.45 29.88
C TRP A 403 1.28 -10.81 31.22
N THR A 404 1.15 -9.86 32.08
CA THR A 404 1.13 -10.20 33.49
C THR A 404 -0.15 -11.01 33.77
N PRO A 405 -0.08 -12.08 34.56
CA PRO A 405 -1.23 -12.95 34.83
C PRO A 405 -2.48 -12.24 35.37
N ASN A 406 -2.38 -10.98 35.74
CA ASN A 406 -3.41 -10.22 36.43
C ASN A 406 -4.00 -9.04 35.62
N GLU A 407 -3.55 -8.78 34.40
CA GLU A 407 -4.17 -7.73 33.57
C GLU A 407 -5.47 -8.21 32.92
N PRO A 408 -6.57 -7.45 33.03
CA PRO A 408 -7.80 -7.82 32.39
C PRO A 408 -7.64 -7.75 30.86
N ILE A 409 -8.24 -8.71 30.15
CA ILE A 409 -8.47 -8.60 28.71
C ILE A 409 -9.41 -7.42 28.53
N ASN A 410 -8.95 -6.36 27.91
CA ASN A 410 -9.74 -5.17 27.63
C ASN A 410 -10.16 -5.10 26.15
N GLU A 411 -11.02 -4.15 25.79
CA GLU A 411 -11.49 -3.98 24.41
C GLU A 411 -10.35 -3.73 23.44
N TRP A 412 -9.29 -3.07 23.87
CA TRP A 412 -8.09 -2.82 23.09
C TRP A 412 -7.41 -4.12 22.66
N THR A 413 -7.26 -5.05 23.58
CA THR A 413 -6.62 -6.34 23.27
C THR A 413 -7.49 -7.27 22.45
N THR A 414 -8.79 -7.01 22.31
CA THR A 414 -9.73 -7.80 21.54
C THR A 414 -10.20 -7.17 20.25
N SER A 415 -10.06 -5.85 20.10
CA SER A 415 -10.49 -5.10 18.93
C SER A 415 -9.46 -5.10 17.79
N PHE A 416 -8.19 -5.29 18.10
CA PHE A 416 -7.16 -5.38 17.07
C PHE A 416 -6.92 -6.83 16.64
N PRO A 417 -6.93 -7.12 15.32
CA PRO A 417 -6.73 -8.48 14.79
C PRO A 417 -5.42 -9.14 15.22
N GLN A 418 -4.41 -8.34 15.58
CA GLN A 418 -3.08 -8.78 15.97
C GLN A 418 -2.97 -9.25 17.40
N SER A 419 -4.02 -9.14 18.21
CA SER A 419 -3.98 -9.61 19.58
C SER A 419 -4.34 -11.10 19.66
N TYR A 420 -5.23 -11.47 20.51
CA TYR A 420 -5.57 -12.87 20.83
C TYR A 420 -6.26 -13.68 19.74
N THR A 421 -6.74 -13.00 18.70
CA THR A 421 -7.61 -13.60 17.69
C THR A 421 -6.85 -14.08 16.47
N ILE A 422 -5.54 -13.80 16.37
CA ILE A 422 -4.74 -14.28 15.24
C ILE A 422 -4.64 -15.81 15.29
N PRO A 423 -5.03 -16.51 14.23
CA PRO A 423 -4.82 -17.95 14.13
C PRO A 423 -3.32 -18.29 14.22
N LEU A 424 -2.96 -19.35 14.93
CA LEU A 424 -1.57 -19.79 15.02
C LEU A 424 -0.97 -20.12 13.64
N SER A 425 -1.80 -20.47 12.66
CA SER A 425 -1.38 -20.63 11.25
C SER A 425 -0.77 -19.38 10.66
N ASP A 426 -1.39 -18.23 10.94
CA ASP A 426 -0.96 -16.94 10.39
C ASP A 426 0.30 -16.45 11.09
N LEU A 427 0.43 -16.70 12.39
CA LEU A 427 1.65 -16.46 13.14
C LEU A 427 2.81 -17.33 12.62
N ALA A 428 2.55 -18.64 12.44
CA ALA A 428 3.54 -19.54 11.85
C ALA A 428 3.98 -19.09 10.47
N LYS A 429 3.03 -18.58 9.66
CA LYS A 429 3.33 -18.01 8.35
C LYS A 429 4.19 -16.76 8.45
N ALA A 430 3.82 -15.80 9.27
CA ALA A 430 4.59 -14.57 9.46
C ALA A 430 6.04 -14.87 9.91
N MET A 431 6.22 -15.82 10.83
CA MET A 431 7.56 -16.24 11.27
C MET A 431 8.36 -16.92 10.15
N ARG A 432 7.73 -17.75 9.32
CA ARG A 432 8.40 -18.33 8.13
C ARG A 432 8.75 -17.24 7.12
N ASP A 433 7.82 -16.32 6.84
CA ASP A 433 8.04 -15.22 5.90
C ASP A 433 9.20 -14.32 6.38
N ALA A 434 9.30 -14.03 7.67
CA ALA A 434 10.43 -13.28 8.24
C ALA A 434 11.79 -13.94 7.99
N LEU A 435 11.85 -15.27 8.12
CA LEU A 435 13.06 -16.03 7.80
C LEU A 435 13.37 -16.03 6.31
N ASP A 436 12.33 -16.18 5.46
CA ASP A 436 12.48 -16.17 4.01
C ASP A 436 12.87 -14.78 3.49
N VAL A 437 12.31 -13.71 4.03
CA VAL A 437 12.70 -12.32 3.71
C VAL A 437 14.21 -12.10 3.96
N ARG A 438 14.75 -12.59 5.08
CA ARG A 438 16.19 -12.50 5.33
C ARG A 438 17.01 -13.38 4.41
N ARG A 439 16.55 -14.60 4.14
CA ARG A 439 17.28 -15.59 3.35
C ARG A 439 17.26 -15.29 1.85
N LEU A 440 16.14 -14.77 1.34
CA LEU A 440 15.88 -14.50 -0.08
C LEU A 440 15.89 -13.00 -0.40
N GLY A 441 16.56 -12.19 0.41
CA GLY A 441 16.54 -10.74 0.28
C GLY A 441 16.95 -10.24 -1.11
N ARG A 442 17.92 -10.90 -1.77
CA ARG A 442 18.36 -10.57 -3.15
C ARG A 442 17.27 -10.85 -4.16
N GLU A 443 16.65 -12.02 -4.07
CA GLU A 443 15.61 -12.49 -4.96
C GLU A 443 14.35 -11.65 -4.82
N ILE A 444 13.91 -11.39 -3.59
CA ILE A 444 12.74 -10.57 -3.27
C ILE A 444 12.96 -9.12 -3.74
N ALA A 445 14.12 -8.52 -3.45
CA ALA A 445 14.41 -7.16 -3.91
C ALA A 445 14.48 -7.07 -5.45
N ALA A 446 14.99 -8.10 -6.14
CA ALA A 446 14.98 -8.13 -7.59
C ALA A 446 13.56 -8.19 -8.17
N LEU A 447 12.69 -9.00 -7.57
CA LEU A 447 11.27 -9.09 -7.95
C LEU A 447 10.53 -7.79 -7.63
N GLY A 448 10.77 -7.19 -6.46
CA GLY A 448 10.20 -5.91 -6.07
C GLY A 448 10.64 -4.72 -6.94
N SER A 449 11.86 -4.77 -7.49
CA SER A 449 12.40 -3.74 -8.38
C SER A 449 12.12 -3.97 -9.87
N ALA A 450 11.41 -5.05 -10.23
CA ALA A 450 11.14 -5.38 -11.62
C ALA A 450 10.42 -4.23 -12.35
N PRO A 451 10.75 -3.91 -13.62
CA PRO A 451 10.13 -2.83 -14.36
C PRO A 451 8.61 -2.98 -14.48
N ARG A 452 7.88 -1.88 -14.40
CA ARG A 452 6.42 -1.82 -14.57
C ARG A 452 6.07 -1.16 -15.90
N PRO A 453 6.03 -1.91 -17.02
CA PRO A 453 5.75 -1.33 -18.34
C PRO A 453 4.32 -0.84 -18.50
N ILE A 454 3.42 -1.24 -17.61
CA ILE A 454 2.03 -0.79 -17.55
C ILE A 454 1.86 0.06 -16.29
N ALA A 455 1.25 1.23 -16.43
CA ALA A 455 0.94 2.08 -15.30
C ALA A 455 -0.54 2.45 -15.25
N LEU A 456 -1.11 2.53 -14.06
CA LEU A 456 -2.39 3.19 -13.79
C LEU A 456 -2.11 4.63 -13.30
N LEU A 457 -2.91 5.57 -13.77
CA LEU A 457 -2.81 6.94 -13.28
C LEU A 457 -3.41 7.04 -11.88
N TYR A 458 -2.58 7.39 -10.89
CA TYR A 458 -3.05 7.97 -9.63
C TYR A 458 -3.21 9.48 -9.84
N SER A 459 -4.45 9.95 -9.85
CA SER A 459 -4.79 11.36 -10.08
C SER A 459 -5.06 12.08 -8.78
N LYS A 460 -4.14 12.93 -8.35
CA LYS A 460 -4.31 13.84 -7.23
C LYS A 460 -5.51 14.78 -7.44
N SER A 461 -5.72 15.22 -8.67
CA SER A 461 -6.87 16.06 -9.02
C SER A 461 -8.19 15.34 -8.79
N CYS A 462 -8.29 14.05 -9.15
CA CYS A 462 -9.47 13.24 -8.85
C CYS A 462 -9.67 13.07 -7.35
N MET A 463 -8.59 12.83 -6.60
CA MET A 463 -8.67 12.70 -5.14
C MET A 463 -9.21 13.96 -4.48
N LEU A 464 -8.72 15.13 -4.86
CA LEU A 464 -9.16 16.42 -4.30
C LEU A 464 -10.55 16.85 -4.75
N GLN A 465 -11.01 16.34 -5.88
CA GLN A 465 -12.36 16.61 -6.42
C GLN A 465 -13.40 15.60 -5.94
N GLN A 466 -13.03 14.54 -5.26
CA GLN A 466 -13.99 13.66 -4.61
C GLN A 466 -14.70 14.41 -3.49
N PRO A 467 -16.01 14.13 -3.25
CA PRO A 467 -16.70 14.75 -2.13
C PRO A 467 -16.00 14.38 -0.83
N PRO A 468 -15.73 15.35 0.06
CA PRO A 468 -15.24 15.04 1.40
C PRO A 468 -16.25 14.13 2.13
N LYS A 469 -15.74 13.30 3.05
CA LYS A 469 -16.55 12.35 3.83
C LYS A 469 -17.74 13.00 4.56
N GLU A 470 -17.61 14.28 4.90
CA GLU A 470 -18.61 15.09 5.59
C GLU A 470 -19.65 15.73 4.65
N SER A 471 -19.46 15.64 3.35
CA SER A 471 -20.49 16.11 2.42
C SER A 471 -21.66 15.13 2.40
N ALA A 472 -22.89 15.64 2.33
CA ALA A 472 -24.12 14.87 2.54
C ALA A 472 -24.37 13.71 1.54
N GLU A 473 -23.56 13.54 0.54
CA GLU A 473 -23.60 12.44 -0.42
C GLU A 473 -22.43 11.46 -0.22
N ILE A 474 -22.24 11.02 1.02
CA ILE A 474 -21.24 10.02 1.38
C ILE A 474 -21.55 8.73 0.62
N GLY A 475 -20.55 8.15 0.01
CA GLY A 475 -20.61 6.76 -0.46
C GLY A 475 -20.28 6.51 -1.92
N THR A 476 -19.93 7.52 -2.72
CA THR A 476 -19.45 7.28 -4.08
C THR A 476 -18.09 7.90 -4.28
N PHE A 477 -17.06 7.06 -4.21
CA PHE A 477 -15.72 7.42 -4.68
C PHE A 477 -15.42 6.64 -5.95
N PRO A 478 -16.02 7.01 -7.09
CA PRO A 478 -15.97 6.23 -8.31
C PRO A 478 -14.55 6.03 -8.80
N TYR A 479 -13.71 7.06 -8.61
CA TYR A 479 -12.32 7.03 -9.01
C TYR A 479 -11.52 5.97 -8.22
N LEU A 480 -11.59 5.99 -6.90
CA LEU A 480 -10.88 5.03 -6.04
C LEU A 480 -11.35 3.59 -6.28
N SER A 481 -12.67 3.40 -6.37
CA SER A 481 -13.24 2.09 -6.67
C SER A 481 -12.76 1.56 -8.04
N SER A 482 -12.71 2.42 -9.04
CA SER A 482 -12.22 2.08 -10.37
C SER A 482 -10.71 1.78 -10.36
N LEU A 483 -9.91 2.63 -9.71
CA LEU A 483 -8.47 2.44 -9.58
C LEU A 483 -8.15 1.10 -8.92
N ARG A 484 -8.74 0.82 -7.78
CA ARG A 484 -8.55 -0.42 -7.03
C ARG A 484 -9.03 -1.64 -7.79
N GLY A 485 -10.24 -1.59 -8.34
CA GLY A 485 -10.81 -2.70 -9.11
C GLY A 485 -9.97 -3.06 -10.33
N ILE A 486 -9.50 -2.07 -11.08
CA ILE A 486 -8.63 -2.28 -12.24
C ILE A 486 -7.25 -2.79 -11.81
N TYR A 487 -6.68 -2.25 -10.72
CA TYR A 487 -5.41 -2.71 -10.18
C TYR A 487 -5.48 -4.19 -9.80
N ASN A 488 -6.42 -4.57 -8.92
CA ASN A 488 -6.57 -5.95 -8.45
C ASN A 488 -6.84 -6.92 -9.60
N ALA A 489 -7.72 -6.54 -10.55
CA ALA A 489 -7.98 -7.37 -11.72
C ALA A 489 -6.75 -7.55 -12.62
N SER A 490 -5.81 -6.61 -12.61
CA SER A 490 -4.61 -6.66 -13.44
C SER A 490 -3.53 -7.58 -12.89
N GLN A 491 -3.47 -7.82 -11.57
CA GLN A 491 -2.38 -8.57 -10.95
C GLN A 491 -2.29 -10.03 -11.46
N ALA A 492 -3.42 -10.68 -11.68
CA ALA A 492 -3.44 -12.05 -12.19
C ALA A 492 -3.25 -12.15 -13.73
N ALA A 493 -2.88 -11.07 -14.42
CA ALA A 493 -2.59 -11.08 -15.85
C ALA A 493 -1.14 -11.47 -16.17
N GLY A 494 -0.27 -11.59 -15.16
CA GLY A 494 1.17 -11.83 -15.36
C GLY A 494 1.89 -10.68 -16.06
N LEU A 495 1.32 -9.50 -15.97
CA LEU A 495 1.84 -8.27 -16.55
C LEU A 495 2.16 -7.31 -15.42
N TYR A 496 3.35 -6.73 -15.44
CA TYR A 496 3.78 -5.81 -14.38
C TYR A 496 3.02 -4.50 -14.47
N VAL A 497 2.09 -4.31 -13.54
CA VAL A 497 1.26 -3.13 -13.43
C VAL A 497 1.67 -2.37 -12.17
N GLY A 498 2.09 -1.12 -12.36
CA GLY A 498 2.41 -0.18 -11.29
C GLY A 498 1.56 1.06 -11.42
N LEU A 499 1.99 2.11 -10.75
CA LEU A 499 1.31 3.41 -10.73
C LEU A 499 2.20 4.50 -11.34
N THR A 500 1.58 5.57 -11.78
CA THR A 500 2.20 6.84 -12.11
C THR A 500 1.31 7.98 -11.62
N THR A 501 1.84 9.17 -11.46
CA THR A 501 1.10 10.33 -10.99
C THR A 501 1.06 11.43 -12.04
N GLU A 502 0.18 12.43 -11.86
CA GLU A 502 0.13 13.61 -12.71
C GLU A 502 1.50 14.32 -12.79
N LYS A 503 2.19 14.46 -11.67
CA LYS A 503 3.50 15.10 -11.57
C LYS A 503 4.58 14.28 -12.28
N LYS A 504 4.58 12.97 -12.11
CA LYS A 504 5.52 12.05 -12.78
C LYS A 504 5.31 12.01 -14.29
N ILE A 505 4.07 12.08 -14.76
CA ILE A 505 3.77 12.20 -16.20
C ILE A 505 4.43 13.48 -16.76
N LEU A 506 4.26 14.61 -16.09
CA LEU A 506 4.90 15.87 -16.49
C LEU A 506 6.44 15.84 -16.42
N SER A 507 6.99 14.98 -15.55
CA SER A 507 8.43 14.76 -15.42
C SER A 507 8.98 13.70 -16.39
N GLY A 508 8.15 13.11 -17.26
CA GLY A 508 8.58 12.21 -18.31
C GLY A 508 8.54 10.71 -17.96
N ASP A 509 7.89 10.30 -16.87
CA ASP A 509 7.76 8.87 -16.45
C ASP A 509 7.22 7.97 -17.57
N LEU A 510 6.34 8.49 -18.42
CA LEU A 510 5.73 7.73 -19.52
C LEU A 510 6.75 7.22 -20.54
N ALA A 511 7.98 7.77 -20.61
CA ALA A 511 9.03 7.26 -21.49
C ALA A 511 9.43 5.81 -21.17
N GLN A 512 9.22 5.36 -19.94
CA GLN A 512 9.51 4.00 -19.49
C GLN A 512 8.29 3.07 -19.57
N ARG A 513 7.13 3.59 -19.97
CA ARG A 513 5.87 2.85 -20.03
C ARG A 513 5.52 2.47 -21.46
N LYS A 514 4.83 1.34 -21.60
CA LYS A 514 4.23 0.89 -22.87
C LYS A 514 2.73 1.14 -22.89
N ILE A 515 2.08 0.99 -21.73
CA ILE A 515 0.63 1.16 -21.57
C ILE A 515 0.37 2.07 -20.39
N LEU A 516 -0.50 3.04 -20.59
CA LEU A 516 -1.11 3.84 -19.53
C LEU A 516 -2.60 3.53 -19.45
N VAL A 517 -3.12 3.33 -18.25
CA VAL A 517 -4.55 3.16 -17.98
C VAL A 517 -5.06 4.35 -17.18
N LEU A 518 -6.17 4.92 -17.59
CA LEU A 518 -6.89 5.96 -16.84
C LEU A 518 -8.11 5.31 -16.15
N PRO A 519 -8.06 5.05 -14.85
CA PRO A 519 -9.11 4.31 -14.14
C PRO A 519 -10.24 5.22 -13.65
N GLY A 520 -11.12 5.69 -14.54
CA GLY A 520 -12.17 6.64 -14.16
C GLY A 520 -11.63 8.01 -13.77
N ALA A 521 -10.48 8.41 -14.30
CA ALA A 521 -9.81 9.66 -14.00
C ALA A 521 -10.54 10.85 -14.66
N GLU A 522 -11.65 11.27 -14.04
CA GLU A 522 -12.53 12.32 -14.55
C GLU A 522 -11.81 13.67 -14.64
N PHE A 523 -11.08 14.03 -13.58
CA PHE A 523 -10.46 15.34 -13.42
C PHE A 523 -8.96 15.26 -13.69
N VAL A 524 -8.55 15.60 -14.89
CA VAL A 524 -7.13 15.56 -15.28
C VAL A 524 -6.69 16.94 -15.76
N PRO A 525 -5.62 17.55 -15.20
CA PRO A 525 -5.13 18.85 -15.62
C PRO A 525 -4.78 18.90 -17.11
N GLY A 526 -5.02 20.07 -17.73
CA GLY A 526 -4.75 20.28 -19.15
C GLY A 526 -3.35 19.84 -19.59
N PRO A 527 -2.29 20.33 -18.94
CA PRO A 527 -0.90 19.92 -19.28
C PRO A 527 -0.66 18.41 -19.17
N VAL A 528 -1.27 17.73 -18.21
CA VAL A 528 -1.16 16.26 -18.05
C VAL A 528 -1.85 15.56 -19.21
N ARG A 529 -3.05 16.01 -19.60
CA ARG A 529 -3.77 15.46 -20.77
C ARG A 529 -2.95 15.60 -22.05
N ASP A 530 -2.38 16.78 -22.26
CA ASP A 530 -1.57 17.05 -23.44
C ASP A 530 -0.32 16.15 -23.45
N ALA A 531 0.40 16.02 -22.34
CA ALA A 531 1.55 15.12 -22.22
C ALA A 531 1.18 13.65 -22.48
N ILE A 532 0.01 13.18 -21.99
CA ILE A 532 -0.49 11.84 -22.28
C ILE A 532 -0.74 11.67 -23.79
N LEU A 533 -1.41 12.63 -24.43
CA LEU A 533 -1.71 12.53 -25.86
C LEU A 533 -0.46 12.62 -26.73
N ASP A 534 0.52 13.45 -26.37
CA ASP A 534 1.82 13.55 -27.04
C ASP A 534 2.60 12.21 -26.90
N TRP A 535 2.55 11.59 -25.74
CA TRP A 535 3.15 10.27 -25.53
C TRP A 535 2.47 9.18 -26.38
N VAL A 536 1.15 9.22 -26.53
CA VAL A 536 0.44 8.33 -27.46
C VAL A 536 0.88 8.59 -28.89
N ASP A 537 0.97 9.85 -29.32
CA ASP A 537 1.47 10.22 -30.66
C ASP A 537 2.91 9.70 -30.87
N GLY A 538 3.70 9.62 -29.81
CA GLY A 538 5.05 9.07 -29.77
C GLY A 538 5.13 7.54 -29.85
N GLY A 539 4.03 6.80 -29.73
CA GLY A 539 3.99 5.32 -29.82
C GLY A 539 3.46 4.61 -28.58
N GLY A 540 3.03 5.35 -27.56
CA GLY A 540 2.42 4.79 -26.35
C GLY A 540 1.03 4.21 -26.61
N THR A 541 0.58 3.32 -25.73
CA THR A 541 -0.78 2.77 -25.75
C THR A 541 -1.58 3.25 -24.56
N LEU A 542 -2.70 3.91 -24.82
CA LEU A 542 -3.59 4.46 -23.79
C LEU A 542 -4.88 3.65 -23.70
N ILE A 543 -5.24 3.20 -22.49
CA ILE A 543 -6.54 2.63 -22.18
C ILE A 543 -7.30 3.62 -21.32
N VAL A 544 -8.46 4.06 -21.78
CA VAL A 544 -9.32 5.00 -21.07
C VAL A 544 -10.54 4.24 -20.60
N SER A 545 -10.71 4.11 -19.28
CA SER A 545 -11.93 3.54 -18.72
C SER A 545 -13.04 4.61 -18.64
N PRO A 546 -14.29 4.21 -18.42
CA PRO A 546 -15.40 5.16 -18.36
C PRO A 546 -15.13 6.33 -17.41
N ASP A 547 -15.69 7.47 -17.75
CA ASP A 547 -15.66 8.69 -16.95
C ASP A 547 -14.29 9.37 -16.82
N SER A 548 -13.29 8.94 -17.58
CA SER A 548 -11.99 9.62 -17.62
C SER A 548 -11.98 10.82 -18.57
N LEU A 549 -11.11 11.81 -18.28
CA LEU A 549 -10.81 12.99 -19.13
C LEU A 549 -12.02 13.91 -19.41
N LEU A 550 -13.03 13.91 -18.56
CA LEU A 550 -14.25 14.70 -18.77
C LEU A 550 -14.09 16.16 -18.33
N ALA A 551 -13.20 16.43 -17.36
CA ALA A 551 -13.00 17.77 -16.81
C ALA A 551 -11.50 18.01 -16.49
N ASP A 552 -11.19 19.28 -16.23
CA ASP A 552 -9.88 19.66 -15.65
C ASP A 552 -9.91 19.61 -14.11
N GLU A 553 -8.80 19.95 -13.48
CA GLU A 553 -8.62 19.97 -12.03
C GLU A 553 -9.60 20.88 -11.28
N TYR A 554 -10.16 21.86 -11.97
CA TYR A 554 -11.18 22.79 -11.45
C TYR A 554 -12.63 22.33 -11.73
N ALA A 555 -12.80 21.09 -12.18
CA ALA A 555 -14.08 20.54 -12.61
C ALA A 555 -14.74 21.27 -13.80
N ARG A 556 -13.96 21.97 -14.61
CA ARG A 556 -14.46 22.61 -15.83
C ARG A 556 -14.46 21.58 -16.97
N PRO A 557 -15.54 21.51 -17.77
CA PRO A 557 -15.65 20.53 -18.85
C PRO A 557 -14.46 20.57 -19.80
N SER A 558 -13.96 19.38 -20.16
CA SER A 558 -12.87 19.18 -21.10
C SER A 558 -13.42 18.97 -22.51
N ASP A 559 -12.68 19.47 -23.52
CA ASP A 559 -12.94 19.22 -24.93
C ASP A 559 -12.24 17.96 -25.48
N THR A 560 -11.62 17.18 -24.60
CA THR A 560 -10.79 16.01 -24.99
C THR A 560 -11.55 14.98 -25.80
N LEU A 561 -12.80 14.67 -25.42
CA LEU A 561 -13.61 13.74 -26.21
C LEU A 561 -13.80 14.27 -27.65
N GLY A 562 -14.13 15.55 -27.81
CA GLY A 562 -14.29 16.17 -29.12
C GLY A 562 -13.01 16.12 -29.95
N LYS A 563 -11.83 16.37 -29.36
CA LYS A 563 -10.53 16.23 -30.01
C LYS A 563 -10.25 14.79 -30.45
N LEU A 564 -10.78 13.81 -29.72
CA LEU A 564 -10.69 12.37 -30.05
C LEU A 564 -11.79 11.91 -31.01
N GLY A 565 -12.66 12.79 -31.47
CA GLY A 565 -13.79 12.46 -32.35
C GLY A 565 -14.89 11.65 -31.64
N LEU A 566 -14.98 11.78 -30.34
CA LEU A 566 -15.96 11.14 -29.48
C LEU A 566 -16.92 12.17 -28.91
N LYS A 567 -18.19 11.76 -28.73
CA LYS A 567 -19.16 12.53 -27.98
C LYS A 567 -19.97 11.60 -27.10
N MET A 568 -19.95 11.85 -25.80
CA MET A 568 -20.80 11.14 -24.87
C MET A 568 -22.22 11.73 -24.94
N VAL A 569 -23.20 10.90 -25.29
CA VAL A 569 -24.61 11.29 -25.42
C VAL A 569 -25.33 11.16 -24.08
N ARG A 570 -25.16 10.01 -23.42
CA ARG A 570 -25.78 9.71 -22.12
C ARG A 570 -25.11 8.53 -21.44
N ARG A 571 -25.44 8.28 -20.19
CA ARG A 571 -25.11 7.06 -19.43
C ARG A 571 -26.35 6.17 -19.27
N GLU A 572 -26.16 4.86 -19.33
CA GLU A 572 -27.21 3.84 -19.21
C GLU A 572 -26.69 2.59 -18.49
N PRO A 573 -27.38 2.07 -17.48
CA PRO A 573 -28.33 2.75 -16.60
C PRO A 573 -27.63 3.86 -15.82
N ALA A 574 -28.38 4.68 -15.08
CA ALA A 574 -27.78 5.68 -14.20
C ALA A 574 -26.87 5.00 -13.18
N PRO A 575 -25.74 5.65 -12.79
CA PRO A 575 -24.85 5.08 -11.78
C PRO A 575 -25.60 4.72 -10.52
N LEU A 576 -25.35 3.51 -10.00
CA LEU A 576 -25.91 3.09 -8.73
C LEU A 576 -25.27 3.92 -7.60
N LYS A 577 -26.09 4.42 -6.69
CA LYS A 577 -25.59 5.02 -5.45
C LYS A 577 -25.11 3.89 -4.54
N HIS A 578 -23.83 3.87 -4.22
CA HIS A 578 -23.27 2.93 -3.26
C HIS A 578 -23.45 3.46 -1.84
N GLY A 579 -23.69 2.54 -0.89
CA GLY A 579 -23.89 2.88 0.51
C GLY A 579 -22.62 3.37 1.22
N GLU A 580 -22.73 3.64 2.49
CA GLU A 580 -21.85 4.43 3.36
C GLU A 580 -20.39 3.98 3.50
N THR A 581 -19.94 2.93 2.89
CA THR A 581 -18.57 2.41 3.07
C THR A 581 -17.70 2.72 1.87
N VAL A 582 -16.73 3.57 2.10
CA VAL A 582 -15.77 4.11 1.12
C VAL A 582 -14.89 3.04 0.48
N VAL A 583 -14.71 1.93 1.13
CA VAL A 583 -13.80 0.84 0.75
C VAL A 583 -14.57 -0.44 0.46
N THR A 584 -15.87 -0.36 0.29
CA THR A 584 -16.62 -1.55 -0.06
C THR A 584 -16.22 -2.03 -1.44
N GLU A 585 -15.78 -3.25 -1.42
CA GLU A 585 -15.72 -4.12 -2.56
C GLU A 585 -16.89 -3.84 -3.49
N TYR A 586 -16.57 -3.65 -4.73
CA TYR A 586 -17.53 -3.64 -5.80
C TYR A 586 -18.33 -4.94 -5.67
N ASN A 587 -19.55 -4.88 -5.20
CA ASN A 587 -20.42 -6.05 -5.20
C ASN A 587 -20.90 -6.25 -6.64
N ALA A 588 -19.97 -6.76 -7.46
CA ALA A 588 -20.15 -6.95 -8.90
C ALA A 588 -21.37 -7.83 -9.22
N ASP A 589 -21.80 -8.65 -8.26
CA ASP A 589 -22.92 -9.57 -8.44
C ASP A 589 -24.27 -8.87 -8.50
N GLU A 590 -24.40 -7.65 -7.96
CA GLU A 590 -25.62 -6.84 -7.96
C GLU A 590 -25.71 -5.88 -9.17
N LEU A 591 -24.64 -5.75 -9.95
CA LEU A 591 -24.60 -4.82 -11.08
C LEU A 591 -25.12 -5.45 -12.37
N PRO A 592 -25.81 -4.68 -13.23
CA PRO A 592 -26.18 -5.14 -14.55
C PRO A 592 -24.96 -5.61 -15.35
N ARG A 593 -25.05 -6.77 -15.96
CA ARG A 593 -24.00 -7.33 -16.80
C ARG A 593 -24.34 -7.18 -18.27
N MET A 594 -23.37 -6.81 -19.10
CA MET A 594 -23.53 -6.56 -20.52
C MET A 594 -22.40 -7.25 -21.29
N ALA A 595 -22.75 -8.23 -22.10
CA ALA A 595 -21.77 -8.90 -22.95
C ALA A 595 -21.52 -8.12 -24.25
N PHE A 596 -20.29 -8.17 -24.72
CA PHE A 596 -19.88 -7.65 -26.03
C PHE A 596 -18.72 -8.49 -26.60
N THR A 597 -18.41 -8.26 -27.87
CA THR A 597 -17.28 -8.93 -28.53
C THR A 597 -16.35 -7.88 -29.12
N THR A 598 -15.04 -8.04 -28.88
CA THR A 598 -13.99 -7.22 -29.49
C THR A 598 -12.85 -8.13 -29.95
N ASN A 599 -12.36 -7.94 -31.19
CA ASN A 599 -11.30 -8.76 -31.77
C ASN A 599 -11.54 -10.29 -31.66
N GLY A 600 -12.80 -10.74 -31.76
CA GLY A 600 -13.18 -12.15 -31.63
C GLY A 600 -13.24 -12.67 -30.17
N VAL A 601 -12.93 -11.86 -29.19
CA VAL A 601 -13.01 -12.22 -27.76
C VAL A 601 -14.33 -11.70 -27.18
N ARG A 602 -15.08 -12.60 -26.54
CA ARG A 602 -16.29 -12.21 -25.79
C ARG A 602 -15.89 -11.75 -24.40
N LEU A 603 -16.36 -10.56 -24.03
CA LEU A 603 -16.09 -9.89 -22.76
C LEU A 603 -17.40 -9.49 -22.11
N GLU A 604 -17.37 -9.31 -20.80
CA GLU A 604 -18.48 -8.81 -20.00
C GLU A 604 -18.12 -7.48 -19.35
N ALA A 605 -19.03 -6.55 -19.41
CA ALA A 605 -18.99 -5.28 -18.72
C ALA A 605 -20.03 -5.28 -17.59
N VAL A 606 -19.79 -4.47 -16.55
CA VAL A 606 -20.64 -4.34 -15.38
C VAL A 606 -21.02 -2.89 -15.12
N GLY A 607 -22.19 -2.68 -14.54
CA GLY A 607 -22.66 -1.37 -14.11
C GLY A 607 -23.19 -0.50 -15.26
N ALA A 608 -22.93 0.80 -15.19
CA ALA A 608 -23.35 1.77 -16.19
C ALA A 608 -22.47 1.74 -17.43
N ARG A 609 -23.05 2.11 -18.56
CA ARG A 609 -22.31 2.32 -19.81
C ARG A 609 -22.47 3.73 -20.35
N GLN A 610 -21.47 4.19 -21.07
CA GLN A 610 -21.52 5.42 -21.86
C GLN A 610 -22.07 5.11 -23.25
N VAL A 611 -23.05 5.87 -23.70
CA VAL A 611 -23.47 5.83 -25.10
C VAL A 611 -22.66 6.87 -25.86
N LEU A 612 -21.82 6.39 -26.79
CA LEU A 612 -20.87 7.22 -27.52
C LEU A 612 -21.26 7.37 -28.99
N GLU A 613 -21.23 8.61 -29.48
CA GLU A 613 -21.18 8.90 -30.92
C GLU A 613 -19.70 8.94 -31.35
N CYS A 614 -19.37 8.23 -32.42
CA CYS A 614 -18.00 8.03 -32.89
C CYS A 614 -17.86 8.58 -34.31
N ALA A 615 -17.22 9.75 -34.49
CA ALA A 615 -17.19 10.44 -35.77
C ALA A 615 -16.00 10.08 -36.67
N LYS A 616 -14.85 9.68 -36.14
CA LYS A 616 -13.61 9.38 -36.91
C LYS A 616 -12.79 8.26 -36.24
N THR A 617 -13.45 7.34 -35.56
CA THR A 617 -12.84 6.32 -34.73
C THR A 617 -13.36 4.95 -35.14
N GLU A 618 -12.54 3.92 -34.98
CA GLU A 618 -12.94 2.54 -35.20
C GLU A 618 -13.69 2.01 -33.97
N VAL A 619 -14.91 1.52 -34.17
CA VAL A 619 -15.63 0.78 -33.13
C VAL A 619 -15.16 -0.67 -33.19
N SER A 620 -14.24 -1.06 -32.33
CA SER A 620 -13.66 -2.39 -32.30
C SER A 620 -14.49 -3.40 -31.49
N GLY A 621 -15.44 -2.95 -30.69
CA GLY A 621 -16.38 -3.79 -29.94
C GLY A 621 -17.75 -3.13 -29.78
N ARG A 622 -18.82 -3.95 -29.83
CA ARG A 622 -20.20 -3.49 -29.66
C ARG A 622 -20.95 -4.39 -28.68
N PHE A 623 -21.79 -3.75 -27.87
CA PHE A 623 -22.81 -4.46 -27.08
C PHE A 623 -23.85 -5.13 -28.02
N GLN A 624 -24.64 -6.05 -27.48
CA GLN A 624 -25.62 -6.81 -28.26
C GLN A 624 -26.66 -5.93 -28.99
N ASP A 625 -26.97 -4.76 -28.43
CA ASP A 625 -27.88 -3.78 -29.02
C ASP A 625 -27.23 -2.83 -30.03
N GLY A 626 -25.97 -3.06 -30.37
CA GLY A 626 -25.21 -2.30 -31.35
C GLY A 626 -24.51 -1.05 -30.84
N VAL A 627 -24.70 -0.67 -29.56
CA VAL A 627 -24.01 0.47 -28.93
C VAL A 627 -22.49 0.17 -28.86
N PRO A 628 -21.60 1.16 -29.16
CA PRO A 628 -20.15 0.98 -29.00
C PRO A 628 -19.77 0.58 -27.58
N ALA A 629 -19.00 -0.50 -27.45
CA ALA A 629 -18.44 -0.96 -26.18
C ALA A 629 -16.93 -0.62 -26.06
N VAL A 630 -16.21 -0.76 -27.18
CA VAL A 630 -14.80 -0.41 -27.27
C VAL A 630 -14.59 0.42 -28.54
N VAL A 631 -14.00 1.60 -28.37
CA VAL A 631 -13.55 2.43 -29.47
C VAL A 631 -12.02 2.39 -29.53
N ARG A 632 -11.49 2.14 -30.70
CA ARG A 632 -10.06 2.14 -30.99
C ARG A 632 -9.71 3.32 -31.88
N GLN A 633 -8.59 3.96 -31.60
CA GLN A 633 -8.06 5.04 -32.43
C GLN A 633 -6.55 4.93 -32.54
N GLY A 634 -6.04 4.82 -33.78
CA GLY A 634 -4.64 5.07 -34.07
C GLY A 634 -4.37 6.57 -33.95
N ARG A 635 -3.31 6.93 -33.24
CA ARG A 635 -2.90 8.31 -33.05
C ARG A 635 -1.39 8.44 -33.12
N GLY A 636 -0.88 9.19 -34.10
CA GLY A 636 0.55 9.20 -34.38
C GLY A 636 1.09 7.79 -34.63
N ARG A 637 2.04 7.36 -33.79
CA ARG A 637 2.58 5.97 -33.81
C ARG A 637 1.93 5.05 -32.79
N GLY A 638 1.08 5.57 -31.91
CA GLY A 638 0.48 4.84 -30.80
C GLY A 638 -0.99 4.49 -31.01
N GLN A 639 -1.60 4.00 -29.96
CA GLN A 639 -2.98 3.50 -29.96
C GLN A 639 -3.73 4.02 -28.73
N LEU A 640 -5.01 4.32 -28.91
CA LEU A 640 -5.93 4.65 -27.83
C LEU A 640 -7.10 3.66 -27.87
N TYR A 641 -7.47 3.15 -26.69
CA TYR A 641 -8.66 2.34 -26.47
C TYR A 641 -9.56 3.05 -25.48
N TRP A 642 -10.80 3.31 -25.85
CA TRP A 642 -11.81 3.86 -24.97
C TRP A 642 -12.83 2.76 -24.64
N LEU A 643 -13.00 2.46 -23.36
CA LEU A 643 -14.00 1.55 -22.86
C LEU A 643 -15.26 2.32 -22.50
N ALA A 644 -16.40 1.89 -23.02
CA ALA A 644 -17.68 2.54 -22.74
C ALA A 644 -18.32 2.06 -21.44
N ALA A 645 -17.82 0.98 -20.83
CA ALA A 645 -18.26 0.45 -19.55
C ALA A 645 -17.10 -0.18 -18.78
N THR A 646 -17.24 -0.30 -17.47
CA THR A 646 -16.29 -1.02 -16.62
C THR A 646 -16.35 -2.51 -16.95
N LEU A 647 -15.19 -3.14 -17.13
CA LEU A 647 -15.12 -4.58 -17.41
C LEU A 647 -15.17 -5.38 -16.10
N GLU A 648 -15.82 -6.53 -16.18
CA GLU A 648 -15.72 -7.55 -15.15
C GLU A 648 -14.25 -8.01 -15.01
N PRO A 649 -13.75 -8.37 -13.81
CA PRO A 649 -12.32 -8.64 -13.58
C PRO A 649 -11.67 -9.63 -14.54
N ALA A 650 -12.32 -10.76 -14.84
CA ALA A 650 -11.78 -11.73 -15.80
C ALA A 650 -11.74 -11.17 -17.23
N SER A 651 -12.75 -10.40 -17.61
CA SER A 651 -12.82 -9.70 -18.91
C SER A 651 -11.78 -8.60 -19.01
N TRP A 652 -11.52 -7.88 -17.90
CA TRP A 652 -10.43 -6.90 -17.84
C TRP A 652 -9.07 -7.56 -18.10
N ARG A 653 -8.78 -8.68 -17.44
CA ARG A 653 -7.51 -9.42 -17.66
C ARG A 653 -7.34 -9.84 -19.11
N GLN A 654 -8.41 -10.37 -19.72
CA GLN A 654 -8.37 -10.78 -21.12
C GLN A 654 -8.16 -9.58 -22.04
N PHE A 655 -8.84 -8.46 -21.80
CA PHE A 655 -8.69 -7.23 -22.57
C PHE A 655 -7.28 -6.65 -22.42
N LEU A 656 -6.77 -6.52 -21.18
CA LEU A 656 -5.43 -6.03 -20.92
C LEU A 656 -4.36 -6.90 -21.59
N SER A 657 -4.49 -8.22 -21.50
CA SER A 657 -3.56 -9.16 -22.14
C SER A 657 -3.59 -9.06 -23.67
N MET A 658 -4.77 -8.81 -24.25
CA MET A 658 -4.92 -8.56 -25.70
C MET A 658 -4.21 -7.26 -26.10
N VAL A 659 -4.43 -6.17 -25.36
CA VAL A 659 -3.81 -4.87 -25.66
C VAL A 659 -2.31 -4.92 -25.41
N ALA A 660 -1.85 -5.61 -24.36
CA ALA A 660 -0.44 -5.77 -24.04
C ALA A 660 0.33 -6.47 -25.17
N ARG A 661 -0.22 -7.56 -25.71
CA ARG A 661 0.37 -8.23 -26.88
C ARG A 661 0.47 -7.32 -28.11
N GLN A 662 -0.55 -6.50 -28.36
CA GLN A 662 -0.51 -5.53 -29.46
C GLN A 662 0.53 -4.42 -29.21
N ALA A 663 0.81 -4.09 -27.95
CA ALA A 663 1.86 -3.16 -27.54
C ALA A 663 3.26 -3.81 -27.45
N GLY A 664 3.39 -5.09 -27.84
CA GLY A 664 4.66 -5.84 -27.79
C GLY A 664 5.07 -6.27 -26.39
N LEU A 665 4.10 -6.43 -25.48
CA LEU A 665 4.30 -6.99 -24.15
C LEU A 665 3.71 -8.40 -24.11
N GLU A 666 4.56 -9.39 -24.09
CA GLU A 666 4.14 -10.79 -23.90
C GLU A 666 4.64 -11.29 -22.55
N PRO A 667 3.81 -12.02 -21.79
CA PRO A 667 4.25 -12.63 -20.55
C PRO A 667 5.38 -13.63 -20.78
N GLU A 668 6.47 -13.49 -20.05
CA GLU A 668 7.60 -14.44 -20.08
C GLU A 668 7.25 -15.77 -19.41
N LEU A 669 6.27 -15.76 -18.53
CA LEU A 669 5.72 -16.92 -17.85
C LEU A 669 4.21 -16.99 -18.12
N GLN A 670 3.74 -18.15 -18.52
CA GLN A 670 2.32 -18.48 -18.61
C GLN A 670 1.96 -19.38 -17.44
N VAL A 671 1.00 -18.95 -16.66
CA VAL A 671 0.45 -19.70 -15.53
C VAL A 671 -0.96 -20.15 -15.88
N THR A 672 -1.17 -21.45 -15.85
CA THR A 672 -2.49 -22.04 -16.09
C THR A 672 -2.85 -22.99 -14.93
N ALA A 673 -4.14 -23.19 -14.71
CA ALA A 673 -4.58 -24.14 -13.69
C ALA A 673 -4.65 -25.55 -14.25
N GLU A 674 -4.39 -26.55 -13.41
CA GLU A 674 -4.73 -27.94 -13.69
C GLU A 674 -6.26 -28.15 -13.66
N ALA A 675 -6.73 -29.26 -14.24
CA ALA A 675 -8.15 -29.58 -14.24
C ALA A 675 -8.72 -29.64 -12.81
N GLY A 676 -9.77 -28.87 -12.55
CA GLY A 676 -10.40 -28.76 -11.25
C GLY A 676 -9.82 -27.70 -10.31
N SER A 677 -8.81 -26.95 -10.76
CA SER A 677 -8.21 -25.81 -10.03
C SER A 677 -8.44 -24.49 -10.79
N THR A 678 -8.03 -23.37 -10.19
CA THR A 678 -8.11 -22.03 -10.79
C THR A 678 -6.80 -21.26 -10.62
N ALA A 679 -6.42 -20.46 -11.60
CA ALA A 679 -5.34 -19.49 -11.52
C ALA A 679 -5.87 -18.05 -11.45
N GLU A 680 -7.17 -17.86 -11.31
CA GLU A 680 -7.83 -16.55 -11.38
C GLU A 680 -7.33 -15.57 -10.29
N TYR A 681 -6.99 -16.10 -9.12
CA TYR A 681 -6.53 -15.31 -7.98
C TYR A 681 -5.02 -15.46 -7.73
N VAL A 682 -4.29 -15.96 -8.74
CA VAL A 682 -2.84 -16.12 -8.63
C VAL A 682 -2.16 -14.93 -9.31
N GLU A 683 -1.60 -14.06 -8.50
CA GLU A 683 -0.70 -13.02 -8.95
C GLU A 683 0.69 -13.61 -9.21
N TYR A 684 1.37 -13.15 -10.26
CA TYR A 684 2.73 -13.58 -10.54
C TYR A 684 3.54 -12.55 -11.34
N ARG A 685 4.84 -12.54 -11.09
CA ARG A 685 5.82 -11.72 -11.84
C ARG A 685 7.07 -12.53 -12.10
N VAL A 686 7.80 -12.16 -13.17
CA VAL A 686 9.09 -12.75 -13.53
C VAL A 686 10.13 -11.64 -13.60
N THR A 687 11.34 -11.91 -13.15
CA THR A 687 12.49 -11.01 -13.32
C THR A 687 13.76 -11.81 -13.58
N GLU A 688 14.80 -11.13 -14.01
CA GLU A 688 16.13 -11.71 -14.16
C GLU A 688 17.05 -11.18 -13.06
N LEU A 689 17.77 -12.07 -12.40
CA LEU A 689 18.79 -11.76 -11.42
C LEU A 689 20.10 -12.49 -11.77
N GLN A 690 21.12 -11.76 -12.22
CA GLN A 690 22.44 -12.32 -12.52
C GLN A 690 22.41 -13.51 -13.51
N GLY A 691 21.57 -13.42 -14.54
CA GLY A 691 21.41 -14.46 -15.57
C GLY A 691 20.51 -15.64 -15.16
N ARG A 692 19.86 -15.58 -14.00
CA ARG A 692 18.82 -16.51 -13.54
C ARG A 692 17.47 -15.87 -13.64
N HIS A 693 16.47 -16.56 -14.14
CA HIS A 693 15.08 -16.09 -14.09
C HIS A 693 14.45 -16.50 -12.75
N LEU A 694 13.72 -15.57 -12.18
CA LEU A 694 12.98 -15.74 -10.95
C LEU A 694 11.51 -15.42 -11.18
N ALA A 695 10.62 -16.14 -10.55
CA ALA A 695 9.21 -15.77 -10.49
C ALA A 695 8.69 -15.88 -9.06
N TYR A 696 7.79 -14.98 -8.66
CA TYR A 696 6.92 -15.27 -7.55
C TYR A 696 5.51 -15.57 -8.04
N LEU A 697 4.79 -16.39 -7.27
CA LEU A 697 3.38 -16.71 -7.49
C LEU A 697 2.69 -16.60 -6.13
N TYR A 698 1.77 -15.65 -6.01
CA TYR A 698 0.98 -15.44 -4.80
C TYR A 698 -0.47 -15.86 -5.05
N ASN A 699 -0.93 -16.84 -4.30
CA ASN A 699 -2.30 -17.30 -4.34
C ASN A 699 -3.17 -16.51 -3.35
N ASN A 700 -3.87 -15.51 -3.84
CA ASN A 700 -4.77 -14.69 -3.02
C ASN A 700 -6.18 -15.29 -2.87
N SER A 701 -6.30 -16.60 -2.78
CA SER A 701 -7.58 -17.30 -2.57
C SER A 701 -7.55 -18.16 -1.32
N ASP A 702 -8.73 -18.57 -0.84
CA ASP A 702 -8.90 -19.49 0.30
C ASP A 702 -8.76 -20.98 -0.08
N ARG A 703 -8.34 -21.24 -1.32
CA ARG A 703 -8.14 -22.60 -1.84
C ARG A 703 -6.74 -22.75 -2.39
N GLU A 704 -6.20 -23.96 -2.32
CA GLU A 704 -4.95 -24.30 -2.98
C GLU A 704 -5.06 -24.16 -4.50
N ALA A 705 -4.00 -23.73 -5.15
CA ALA A 705 -3.90 -23.60 -6.60
C ALA A 705 -2.89 -24.61 -7.15
N HIS A 706 -3.37 -25.54 -7.99
CA HIS A 706 -2.54 -26.47 -8.76
C HIS A 706 -2.25 -25.85 -10.11
N LEU A 707 -1.00 -25.48 -10.34
CA LEU A 707 -0.59 -24.66 -11.45
C LEU A 707 0.34 -25.42 -12.40
N ILE A 708 0.27 -25.04 -13.68
CA ILE A 708 1.21 -25.46 -14.72
C ILE A 708 1.94 -24.20 -15.20
N LEU A 709 3.25 -24.21 -15.08
CA LEU A 709 4.16 -23.14 -15.46
C LEU A 709 4.78 -23.44 -16.83
N LYS A 710 4.68 -22.48 -17.77
CA LYS A 710 5.33 -22.54 -19.08
C LYS A 710 6.08 -21.24 -19.32
N THR A 711 7.37 -21.33 -19.61
CA THR A 711 8.23 -20.18 -19.86
C THR A 711 8.43 -19.93 -21.35
N ALA A 712 8.63 -18.66 -21.72
CA ALA A 712 9.08 -18.27 -23.06
C ALA A 712 10.62 -18.39 -23.24
N PHE A 713 11.35 -18.57 -22.13
CA PHE A 713 12.80 -18.73 -22.10
C PHE A 713 13.21 -20.18 -21.77
N ALA A 714 14.43 -20.54 -22.16
CA ALA A 714 14.98 -21.88 -21.89
C ALA A 714 15.48 -22.00 -20.46
N HIS A 715 15.23 -23.12 -19.80
CA HIS A 715 15.75 -23.48 -18.48
C HIS A 715 15.98 -25.00 -18.42
N ARG A 716 16.79 -25.46 -17.46
CA ARG A 716 17.09 -26.89 -17.25
C ARG A 716 16.25 -27.51 -16.15
N GLY A 717 15.76 -26.69 -15.23
CA GLY A 717 14.96 -27.11 -14.10
C GLY A 717 14.28 -25.92 -13.43
N MET A 718 13.40 -26.22 -12.48
CA MET A 718 12.73 -25.23 -11.64
C MET A 718 12.89 -25.63 -10.18
N LEU A 719 13.16 -24.67 -9.32
CA LEU A 719 13.34 -24.86 -7.87
C LEU A 719 12.45 -23.88 -7.13
N ASP A 720 11.62 -24.36 -6.23
CA ASP A 720 10.96 -23.47 -5.26
C ASP A 720 11.98 -23.07 -4.18
N LEU A 721 12.34 -21.80 -4.15
CA LEU A 721 13.36 -21.29 -3.23
C LEU A 721 12.91 -21.27 -1.77
N ARG A 722 11.60 -21.26 -1.50
CA ARG A 722 11.11 -21.26 -0.12
C ARG A 722 11.23 -22.64 0.51
N SER A 723 10.89 -23.67 -0.21
CA SER A 723 10.99 -25.07 0.25
C SER A 723 12.28 -25.79 -0.12
N LEU A 724 13.02 -25.25 -1.09
CA LEU A 724 14.15 -25.89 -1.78
C LEU A 724 13.76 -27.21 -2.48
N ALA A 725 12.50 -27.37 -2.81
CA ALA A 725 12.00 -28.51 -3.56
C ALA A 725 12.02 -28.27 -5.08
N PRO A 726 12.37 -29.29 -5.89
CA PRO A 726 12.27 -29.17 -7.33
C PRO A 726 10.79 -29.09 -7.76
N VAL A 727 10.52 -28.23 -8.78
CA VAL A 727 9.20 -28.12 -9.41
C VAL A 727 9.19 -29.02 -10.64
N GLU A 728 8.70 -30.24 -10.47
CA GLU A 728 8.77 -31.27 -11.51
C GLU A 728 7.76 -31.03 -12.62
N GLY A 729 8.21 -31.08 -13.87
CA GLY A 729 7.35 -30.92 -15.04
C GLY A 729 6.59 -29.59 -15.11
N GLY A 730 7.08 -28.55 -14.40
CA GLY A 730 6.42 -27.27 -14.31
C GLY A 730 5.13 -27.26 -13.46
N ARG A 731 4.88 -28.30 -12.70
CA ARG A 731 3.70 -28.42 -11.82
C ARG A 731 4.01 -27.86 -10.43
N LEU A 732 3.25 -26.86 -10.03
CA LEU A 732 3.44 -26.16 -8.76
C LEU A 732 2.12 -26.13 -7.97
N LEU A 733 2.17 -26.60 -6.73
CA LEU A 733 1.11 -26.37 -5.77
C LEU A 733 1.42 -25.12 -4.97
N VAL A 734 0.52 -24.14 -5.01
CA VAL A 734 0.58 -22.97 -4.13
C VAL A 734 -0.60 -23.04 -3.16
N PRO A 735 -0.36 -23.25 -1.86
CA PRO A 735 -1.43 -23.34 -0.87
C PRO A 735 -2.27 -22.05 -0.81
N ALA A 736 -3.43 -22.11 -0.18
CA ALA A 736 -4.28 -20.95 0.05
C ALA A 736 -3.51 -19.86 0.80
N ARG A 737 -3.62 -18.62 0.33
CA ARG A 737 -2.98 -17.44 0.97
C ARG A 737 -1.45 -17.54 1.10
N GLU A 738 -0.79 -18.34 0.28
CA GLU A 738 0.67 -18.52 0.30
C GLU A 738 1.34 -18.02 -0.97
N THR A 739 2.65 -17.80 -0.85
CA THR A 739 3.51 -17.35 -1.94
C THR A 739 4.57 -18.42 -2.21
N ALA A 740 4.82 -18.73 -3.47
CA ALA A 740 5.99 -19.48 -3.93
C ALA A 740 6.98 -18.52 -4.60
N ILE A 741 8.27 -18.80 -4.49
CA ILE A 741 9.33 -18.09 -5.23
C ILE A 741 10.12 -19.15 -6.00
N VAL A 742 10.02 -19.12 -7.32
CA VAL A 742 10.59 -20.14 -8.21
C VAL A 742 11.80 -19.58 -8.95
N GLU A 743 12.90 -20.32 -8.88
CA GLU A 743 14.09 -20.11 -9.70
C GLU A 743 14.06 -21.05 -10.91
N PHE A 744 14.30 -20.50 -12.08
CA PHE A 744 14.48 -21.26 -13.33
C PHE A 744 15.97 -21.38 -13.61
N GLN A 745 16.48 -22.63 -13.51
CA GLN A 745 17.91 -22.96 -13.56
C GLN A 745 18.38 -23.22 -14.98
#